data_e99e30cef7d6dc5395a758927691a7cd
#
_entry.id   e99e30cef7d6dc5395a758927691a7cd
#
_cell.length_a   1.000
_cell.length_b   1.000
_cell.length_c   1.000
_cell.angle_alpha   90.00
_cell.angle_beta   90.00
_cell.angle_gamma   90.00
#
_symmetry.space_group_name_H-M   'P 1'
#
loop_
_entity.id
_entity.type
_entity.pdbx_description
1 polymer ?
#
loop_
_entity_poly.entity_id
_entity_poly.type
_entity_poly.pdbx_seq_one_letter_code
_entity_poly.pdbx_strand_id
1 'polypeptide(L)'
;MTTEHSERLHMPVLALRDVVVYPHMVIPLFVGRAKSIKCLDAAMENDKQIFLVAQKDAALDDPAESDLYRIGTIATILQLLKLPDGTVKVLVEGGKRAQLAEFTETTESFAAYIDPVVTQDIDSREQEVFLRSAINQFEGYIKLNKKIPPEVLTALSGIDDAARLADTMAAHMPLKVDDKQKVLELTNVTERIEYLMAMMESEIDILQVERRIRSRVKKQMEKSQREYYLNEQMKAIQRELGELEDAPDEFEALAKKITEAKMPAEAETKAKAELQKLKMMSPMSAEATVVRSYIEWLTQVPWQARSKVKKNLAIAEQILNADHYGLDKVKERIIEYLAVQQRVNKLKGPILCLVGPPGVGKTSLGQSVAKATGRKYVRMALGGVRDEAEIRGHRRTYIGSMPGKIIQKMAKVGVRNPLFLLDEIDKMASDFRGDPAAALLEVLDPEQNATFSDHYLEVDYDLSDVMFFATSNSLNIPAALLDRMEVIRLSGYTEDEKLNIARQHLINKQISRNGLKPTEVVIEDSAVIGIIRYYTREAGVRSLERELSKLCRKAVKQILLNKELKTVLINDANLEEFLGVHRFDYGKAEDSNRIGQVTGLAWTEVGGDLLTIEAAAVVGKGKLTYTGSLGDVMKESIQAAMTVVRSRAEALRINEDFYEKRDIHVHVPEGATPKDGPSAGIAMVTALVSGLTGNPVRADVAMTGEITLRGEVLPIGGLKEKLLAAHRGGIKRVLIPHDNIRDLKEIPENVKGALEIKPVKWIEEVLELALQEPIARVTPVNSPKTAAKSKKTEKNPV
;
A
#
# COMPACT_ATOMS: atom_id res chain seq x y z
N MET A 1 -44.88 -39.23 6.21
CA MET A 1 -43.99 -38.06 6.17
C MET A 1 -44.72 -36.98 6.93
N THR A 2 -44.53 -36.96 8.24
CA THR A 2 -45.03 -35.91 9.13
C THR A 2 -43.86 -34.92 9.34
N THR A 3 -43.95 -33.76 8.73
CA THR A 3 -43.10 -32.63 9.05
C THR A 3 -43.44 -32.16 10.44
N GLU A 4 -42.62 -32.56 11.43
CA GLU A 4 -42.60 -31.90 12.73
C GLU A 4 -42.15 -30.45 12.49
N HIS A 5 -43.08 -29.51 12.70
CA HIS A 5 -42.75 -28.12 12.84
C HIS A 5 -41.86 -27.97 14.09
N SER A 6 -40.55 -27.91 13.91
CA SER A 6 -39.64 -27.46 14.95
C SER A 6 -40.07 -26.04 15.34
N GLU A 7 -40.50 -25.86 16.60
CA GLU A 7 -40.80 -24.54 17.14
C GLU A 7 -39.55 -23.66 17.01
N ARG A 8 -39.67 -22.56 16.25
CA ARG A 8 -38.62 -21.55 16.19
C ARG A 8 -38.40 -20.92 17.55
N LEU A 9 -37.17 -20.97 18.02
CA LEU A 9 -36.79 -20.41 19.30
C LEU A 9 -36.32 -18.95 19.10
N HIS A 10 -36.88 -18.03 19.84
CA HIS A 10 -36.41 -16.63 19.85
C HIS A 10 -35.49 -16.44 21.07
N MET A 11 -34.19 -16.09 20.85
CA MET A 11 -33.25 -15.92 21.95
C MET A 11 -32.17 -14.87 21.67
N PRO A 12 -31.50 -14.35 22.71
CA PRO A 12 -30.36 -13.44 22.57
C PRO A 12 -29.21 -14.10 21.83
N VAL A 13 -28.52 -13.31 20.99
CA VAL A 13 -27.36 -13.72 20.19
C VAL A 13 -26.08 -13.07 20.70
N LEU A 14 -25.06 -13.88 20.95
CA LEU A 14 -23.73 -13.40 21.30
C LEU A 14 -22.75 -13.68 20.14
N ALA A 15 -22.29 -12.63 19.50
CA ALA A 15 -21.29 -12.70 18.44
C ALA A 15 -19.88 -12.87 19.05
N LEU A 16 -19.18 -13.94 18.68
CA LEU A 16 -17.84 -14.30 19.13
C LEU A 16 -16.80 -13.93 18.07
N ARG A 17 -15.69 -13.31 18.48
CA ARG A 17 -14.67 -12.81 17.54
C ARG A 17 -13.78 -13.91 16.95
N ASP A 18 -13.27 -14.76 17.83
CA ASP A 18 -12.17 -15.70 17.53
C ASP A 18 -12.40 -17.10 18.09
N VAL A 19 -13.61 -17.37 18.57
CA VAL A 19 -13.95 -18.64 19.22
C VAL A 19 -15.20 -19.23 18.59
N VAL A 20 -15.14 -20.52 18.32
CA VAL A 20 -16.30 -21.35 17.95
C VAL A 20 -16.58 -22.28 19.13
N VAL A 21 -17.82 -22.27 19.61
CA VAL A 21 -18.26 -23.11 20.72
C VAL A 21 -19.01 -24.31 20.19
N TYR A 22 -18.55 -25.49 20.58
CA TYR A 22 -19.18 -26.77 20.19
C TYR A 22 -20.14 -27.25 21.26
N PRO A 23 -21.08 -28.14 20.92
CA PRO A 23 -21.88 -28.87 21.92
C PRO A 23 -20.99 -29.54 22.98
N HIS A 24 -21.46 -29.56 24.23
CA HIS A 24 -20.76 -30.10 25.40
C HIS A 24 -19.43 -29.43 25.77
N MET A 25 -19.06 -28.34 25.09
CA MET A 25 -17.87 -27.57 25.44
C MET A 25 -18.15 -26.56 26.54
N VAL A 26 -17.38 -26.60 27.63
CA VAL A 26 -17.44 -25.62 28.70
C VAL A 26 -16.29 -24.65 28.56
N ILE A 27 -16.60 -23.35 28.34
CA ILE A 27 -15.56 -22.34 28.03
C ILE A 27 -15.87 -21.03 28.75
N PRO A 28 -14.86 -20.38 29.33
CA PRO A 28 -14.97 -19.01 29.82
C PRO A 28 -14.81 -18.02 28.63
N LEU A 29 -15.76 -17.12 28.49
CA LEU A 29 -15.74 -16.04 27.52
C LEU A 29 -15.58 -14.70 28.25
N PHE A 30 -14.84 -13.77 27.63
CA PHE A 30 -14.69 -12.41 28.10
C PHE A 30 -15.45 -11.47 27.17
N VAL A 31 -16.46 -10.80 27.68
CA VAL A 31 -17.38 -9.97 26.89
C VAL A 31 -17.25 -8.52 27.35
N GLY A 32 -16.82 -7.64 26.44
CA GLY A 32 -16.62 -6.23 26.71
C GLY A 32 -17.52 -5.29 25.90
N ARG A 33 -18.19 -5.78 24.84
CA ARG A 33 -19.07 -4.94 24.00
C ARG A 33 -20.40 -4.66 24.70
N ALA A 34 -20.86 -3.41 24.65
CA ALA A 34 -22.10 -3.01 25.31
C ALA A 34 -23.33 -3.79 24.86
N LYS A 35 -23.49 -4.02 23.54
CA LYS A 35 -24.59 -4.84 22.98
C LYS A 35 -24.51 -6.28 23.45
N SER A 36 -23.31 -6.86 23.51
CA SER A 36 -23.08 -8.24 23.97
C SER A 36 -23.33 -8.41 25.47
N ILE A 37 -23.00 -7.42 26.29
CA ILE A 37 -23.31 -7.43 27.73
C ILE A 37 -24.82 -7.41 27.97
N LYS A 38 -25.56 -6.57 27.20
CA LYS A 38 -27.02 -6.53 27.28
C LYS A 38 -27.66 -7.86 26.83
N CYS A 39 -27.08 -8.51 25.81
CA CYS A 39 -27.53 -9.87 25.43
C CYS A 39 -27.36 -10.89 26.57
N LEU A 40 -26.25 -10.81 27.32
CA LEU A 40 -26.03 -11.67 28.48
C LEU A 40 -26.99 -11.36 29.63
N ASP A 41 -27.24 -10.08 29.89
CA ASP A 41 -28.21 -9.68 30.92
C ASP A 41 -29.63 -10.17 30.53
N ALA A 42 -30.05 -10.00 29.26
CA ALA A 42 -31.33 -10.53 28.77
C ALA A 42 -31.43 -12.07 28.84
N ALA A 43 -30.34 -12.78 28.54
CA ALA A 43 -30.29 -14.23 28.68
C ALA A 43 -30.40 -14.71 30.15
N MET A 44 -29.84 -13.92 31.07
CA MET A 44 -29.93 -14.24 32.53
C MET A 44 -31.33 -14.04 33.11
N GLU A 45 -32.14 -13.14 32.55
CA GLU A 45 -33.56 -12.91 32.95
C GLU A 45 -34.49 -13.97 32.38
N ASN A 46 -34.12 -14.64 31.29
CA ASN A 46 -34.80 -15.77 30.67
C ASN A 46 -34.03 -17.07 30.98
N ASP A 47 -34.43 -18.19 30.52
CA ASP A 47 -33.94 -19.58 30.80
C ASP A 47 -32.41 -19.79 30.81
N LYS A 48 -31.59 -18.73 30.91
CA LYS A 48 -30.10 -18.72 30.82
C LYS A 48 -29.56 -19.32 29.55
N GLN A 49 -30.36 -19.35 28.51
CA GLN A 49 -29.95 -19.81 27.18
C GLN A 49 -29.57 -18.63 26.31
N ILE A 50 -28.53 -18.84 25.53
CA ILE A 50 -28.00 -17.85 24.60
C ILE A 50 -27.49 -18.53 23.34
N PHE A 51 -27.69 -17.92 22.18
CA PHE A 51 -27.13 -18.42 20.93
C PHE A 51 -25.75 -17.83 20.70
N LEU A 52 -24.76 -18.69 20.59
CA LEU A 52 -23.36 -18.33 20.34
C LEU A 52 -23.04 -18.53 18.85
N VAL A 53 -22.58 -17.51 18.18
CA VAL A 53 -22.22 -17.54 16.77
C VAL A 53 -20.89 -16.81 16.51
N ALA A 54 -20.02 -17.38 15.68
CA ALA A 54 -18.75 -16.77 15.35
C ALA A 54 -18.89 -15.66 14.28
N GLN A 55 -18.02 -14.68 14.34
CA GLN A 55 -17.87 -13.66 13.30
C GLN A 55 -16.95 -14.17 12.17
N LYS A 56 -17.22 -13.76 10.94
CA LYS A 56 -16.35 -14.03 9.77
C LYS A 56 -15.06 -13.19 9.81
N ASP A 57 -15.15 -11.98 10.33
CA ASP A 57 -13.99 -11.09 10.51
C ASP A 57 -13.89 -10.65 11.98
N ALA A 58 -12.83 -11.08 12.65
CA ALA A 58 -12.57 -10.76 14.07
C ALA A 58 -12.27 -9.26 14.32
N ALA A 59 -11.94 -8.48 13.28
CA ALA A 59 -11.59 -7.06 13.40
C ALA A 59 -12.82 -6.15 13.54
N LEU A 60 -14.02 -6.63 13.19
CA LEU A 60 -15.25 -5.84 13.27
C LEU A 60 -15.76 -5.71 14.70
N ASP A 61 -15.93 -4.48 15.16
CA ASP A 61 -16.44 -4.20 16.52
C ASP A 61 -17.96 -4.34 16.61
N ASP A 62 -18.71 -3.98 15.59
CA ASP A 62 -20.19 -4.06 15.54
C ASP A 62 -20.59 -4.85 14.27
N PRO A 63 -20.67 -6.20 14.36
CA PRO A 63 -20.97 -7.03 13.19
C PRO A 63 -22.44 -6.94 12.81
N ALA A 64 -22.69 -6.81 11.50
CA ALA A 64 -24.03 -6.98 10.92
C ALA A 64 -24.35 -8.46 10.72
N GLU A 65 -25.59 -8.80 10.37
CA GLU A 65 -26.00 -10.18 10.08
C GLU A 65 -25.12 -10.87 9.02
N SER A 66 -24.69 -10.13 7.99
CA SER A 66 -23.81 -10.64 6.93
C SER A 66 -22.43 -11.07 7.41
N ASP A 67 -21.99 -10.52 8.53
CA ASP A 67 -20.65 -10.73 9.10
C ASP A 67 -20.62 -11.90 10.08
N LEU A 68 -21.77 -12.49 10.35
CA LEU A 68 -21.91 -13.66 11.20
C LEU A 68 -22.01 -14.94 10.35
N TYR A 69 -21.56 -16.04 10.93
CA TYR A 69 -21.86 -17.35 10.38
C TYR A 69 -23.34 -17.71 10.62
N ARG A 70 -23.88 -18.62 9.84
CA ARG A 70 -25.31 -19.00 9.99
C ARG A 70 -25.54 -20.11 10.98
N ILE A 71 -24.56 -20.97 11.23
CA ILE A 71 -24.65 -22.05 12.20
C ILE A 71 -23.87 -21.68 13.45
N GLY A 72 -24.49 -21.83 14.57
CA GLY A 72 -23.94 -21.58 15.91
C GLY A 72 -24.39 -22.65 16.89
N THR A 73 -24.19 -22.37 18.18
CA THR A 73 -24.54 -23.30 19.28
C THR A 73 -25.42 -22.59 20.29
N ILE A 74 -26.55 -23.19 20.62
CA ILE A 74 -27.35 -22.81 21.77
C ILE A 74 -26.58 -23.23 23.01
N ALA A 75 -26.26 -22.29 23.87
CA ALA A 75 -25.47 -22.54 25.08
C ALA A 75 -26.24 -22.12 26.34
N THR A 76 -25.90 -22.74 27.44
CA THR A 76 -26.43 -22.41 28.76
C THR A 76 -25.37 -21.64 29.56
N ILE A 77 -25.75 -20.53 30.16
CA ILE A 77 -24.88 -19.74 31.05
C ILE A 77 -24.79 -20.42 32.38
N LEU A 78 -23.59 -20.94 32.73
CA LEU A 78 -23.34 -21.57 34.04
C LEU A 78 -23.00 -20.55 35.12
N GLN A 79 -22.18 -19.57 34.79
CA GLN A 79 -21.73 -18.56 35.75
C GLN A 79 -21.45 -17.25 34.99
N LEU A 80 -21.83 -16.12 35.60
CA LEU A 80 -21.54 -14.78 35.11
C LEU A 80 -20.88 -13.95 36.21
N LEU A 81 -19.73 -13.31 35.92
CA LEU A 81 -18.98 -12.48 36.84
C LEU A 81 -18.68 -11.14 36.17
N LYS A 82 -19.19 -10.05 36.72
CA LYS A 82 -18.86 -8.69 36.24
C LYS A 82 -17.52 -8.27 36.85
N LEU A 83 -16.56 -7.86 36.01
CA LEU A 83 -15.24 -7.44 36.44
C LEU A 83 -15.18 -5.91 36.65
N PRO A 84 -14.21 -5.40 37.46
CA PRO A 84 -14.11 -3.97 37.77
C PRO A 84 -13.83 -3.06 36.58
N ASP A 85 -13.29 -3.62 35.49
CA ASP A 85 -12.99 -2.91 34.22
C ASP A 85 -14.20 -2.76 33.28
N GLY A 86 -15.38 -3.24 33.73
CA GLY A 86 -16.61 -3.21 32.94
C GLY A 86 -16.77 -4.41 32.00
N THR A 87 -15.79 -5.30 31.90
CA THR A 87 -15.95 -6.55 31.15
C THR A 87 -16.72 -7.61 31.95
N VAL A 88 -17.37 -8.52 31.26
CA VAL A 88 -18.11 -9.63 31.88
C VAL A 88 -17.43 -10.95 31.51
N LYS A 89 -17.01 -11.68 32.52
CA LYS A 89 -16.55 -13.06 32.38
C LYS A 89 -17.75 -13.98 32.52
N VAL A 90 -18.06 -14.72 31.45
CA VAL A 90 -19.18 -15.67 31.47
C VAL A 90 -18.65 -17.07 31.19
N LEU A 91 -19.07 -18.04 32.00
CA LEU A 91 -18.83 -19.46 31.76
C LEU A 91 -20.07 -20.05 31.07
N VAL A 92 -19.89 -20.57 29.87
CA VAL A 92 -20.96 -21.12 29.05
C VAL A 92 -20.71 -22.60 28.78
N GLU A 93 -21.80 -23.36 28.69
CA GLU A 93 -21.79 -24.76 28.22
C GLU A 93 -22.57 -24.84 26.92
N GLY A 94 -21.90 -25.30 25.87
CA GLY A 94 -22.54 -25.54 24.55
C GLY A 94 -23.55 -26.66 24.63
N GLY A 95 -24.75 -26.43 24.14
CA GLY A 95 -25.84 -27.41 24.08
C GLY A 95 -26.02 -28.02 22.67
N LYS A 96 -26.98 -27.52 21.92
CA LYS A 96 -27.33 -28.01 20.58
C LYS A 96 -26.87 -27.07 19.47
N ARG A 97 -26.52 -27.64 18.31
CA ARG A 97 -26.34 -26.85 17.10
C ARG A 97 -27.67 -26.24 16.66
N ALA A 98 -27.60 -25.02 16.17
CA ALA A 98 -28.76 -24.37 15.62
C ALA A 98 -28.36 -23.42 14.46
N GLN A 99 -29.31 -23.18 13.59
CA GLN A 99 -29.16 -22.27 12.45
C GLN A 99 -29.89 -20.96 12.73
N LEU A 100 -29.26 -19.86 12.44
CA LEU A 100 -29.83 -18.52 12.47
C LEU A 100 -30.82 -18.40 11.32
N ALA A 101 -32.12 -18.24 11.63
CA ALA A 101 -33.20 -18.16 10.65
C ALA A 101 -33.49 -16.70 10.29
N GLU A 102 -33.71 -15.84 11.29
CA GLU A 102 -34.02 -14.43 11.10
C GLU A 102 -33.38 -13.60 12.22
N PHE A 103 -32.56 -12.65 11.84
CA PHE A 103 -31.87 -11.78 12.79
C PHE A 103 -32.74 -10.57 13.12
N THR A 104 -32.92 -10.33 14.40
CA THR A 104 -33.67 -9.17 14.90
C THR A 104 -32.72 -8.25 15.64
N GLU A 105 -32.30 -7.20 14.98
CA GLU A 105 -31.45 -6.18 15.60
C GLU A 105 -32.35 -5.14 16.29
N THR A 106 -32.22 -5.01 17.60
CA THR A 106 -32.75 -3.86 18.34
C THR A 106 -31.60 -2.89 18.58
N THR A 107 -31.93 -1.60 18.83
CA THR A 107 -30.93 -0.59 19.16
C THR A 107 -30.08 -0.94 20.37
N GLU A 108 -30.49 -1.93 21.18
CA GLU A 108 -29.91 -2.24 22.45
C GLU A 108 -29.21 -3.61 22.54
N SER A 109 -29.66 -4.63 21.80
CA SER A 109 -29.14 -6.01 21.86
C SER A 109 -29.40 -6.78 20.57
N PHE A 110 -28.63 -7.84 20.35
CA PHE A 110 -28.85 -8.79 19.27
C PHE A 110 -29.79 -9.91 19.72
N ALA A 111 -30.81 -10.20 18.92
CA ALA A 111 -31.68 -11.36 19.09
C ALA A 111 -31.98 -11.99 17.74
N ALA A 112 -32.34 -13.28 17.73
CA ALA A 112 -32.68 -13.98 16.51
C ALA A 112 -33.69 -15.09 16.72
N TYR A 113 -34.42 -15.41 15.68
CA TYR A 113 -35.12 -16.68 15.55
C TYR A 113 -34.16 -17.76 15.09
N ILE A 114 -34.13 -18.87 15.77
CA ILE A 114 -33.18 -19.97 15.55
C ILE A 114 -33.92 -21.26 15.32
N ASP A 115 -33.45 -22.03 14.34
CA ASP A 115 -33.97 -23.37 14.06
C ASP A 115 -32.94 -24.40 14.56
N PRO A 116 -33.31 -25.31 15.50
CA PRO A 116 -32.41 -26.38 15.95
C PRO A 116 -32.04 -27.30 14.77
N VAL A 117 -30.73 -27.61 14.65
CA VAL A 117 -30.19 -28.46 13.60
C VAL A 117 -30.08 -29.89 14.14
N VAL A 118 -30.70 -30.82 13.44
CA VAL A 118 -30.63 -32.24 13.77
C VAL A 118 -29.34 -32.83 13.20
N THR A 119 -28.54 -33.46 14.04
CA THR A 119 -27.31 -34.15 13.65
C THR A 119 -27.70 -35.52 13.07
N GLN A 120 -27.08 -35.90 11.96
CA GLN A 120 -27.26 -37.26 11.39
C GLN A 120 -26.21 -38.18 11.99
N ASP A 121 -26.65 -39.16 12.78
CA ASP A 121 -25.75 -40.10 13.43
C ASP A 121 -25.20 -41.16 12.48
N ILE A 122 -24.07 -41.78 12.85
CA ILE A 122 -23.39 -42.84 12.11
C ILE A 122 -24.11 -44.16 12.35
N ASP A 123 -24.14 -45.07 11.32
CA ASP A 123 -24.62 -46.44 11.50
C ASP A 123 -23.78 -47.18 12.56
N SER A 124 -24.43 -47.84 13.49
CA SER A 124 -23.82 -48.44 14.69
C SER A 124 -22.67 -49.43 14.43
N ARG A 125 -22.56 -49.96 13.21
CA ARG A 125 -21.47 -50.87 12.80
C ARG A 125 -20.20 -50.14 12.39
N GLU A 126 -20.31 -48.97 11.83
CA GLU A 126 -19.17 -48.14 11.37
C GLU A 126 -18.66 -47.26 12.47
N GLN A 127 -19.49 -46.91 13.43
CA GLN A 127 -19.19 -45.99 14.53
C GLN A 127 -17.92 -46.39 15.30
N GLU A 128 -17.78 -47.64 15.70
CA GLU A 128 -16.66 -48.14 16.52
C GLU A 128 -15.31 -48.03 15.75
N VAL A 129 -15.33 -48.26 14.43
CA VAL A 129 -14.14 -48.17 13.58
C VAL A 129 -13.71 -46.73 13.42
N PHE A 130 -14.65 -45.80 13.17
CA PHE A 130 -14.35 -44.36 13.09
C PHE A 130 -13.83 -43.79 14.39
N LEU A 131 -14.45 -44.15 15.53
CA LEU A 131 -14.02 -43.75 16.86
C LEU A 131 -12.56 -44.17 17.14
N ARG A 132 -12.23 -45.45 16.92
CA ARG A 132 -10.88 -45.97 17.14
C ARG A 132 -9.87 -45.31 16.21
N SER A 133 -10.21 -45.13 14.96
CA SER A 133 -9.30 -44.49 13.98
C SER A 133 -9.01 -43.05 14.34
N ALA A 134 -10.06 -42.27 14.67
CA ALA A 134 -9.95 -40.87 15.07
C ALA A 134 -9.10 -40.69 16.36
N ILE A 135 -9.38 -41.56 17.39
CA ILE A 135 -8.61 -41.50 18.64
C ILE A 135 -7.13 -41.84 18.41
N ASN A 136 -6.81 -42.89 17.62
CA ASN A 136 -5.44 -43.27 17.32
C ASN A 136 -4.69 -42.13 16.56
N GLN A 137 -5.35 -41.50 15.61
CA GLN A 137 -4.74 -40.39 14.86
C GLN A 137 -4.53 -39.17 15.75
N PHE A 138 -5.48 -38.88 16.65
CA PHE A 138 -5.36 -37.78 17.61
C PHE A 138 -4.26 -38.03 18.63
N GLU A 139 -4.08 -39.29 19.09
CA GLU A 139 -2.93 -39.69 19.91
C GLU A 139 -1.60 -39.43 19.21
N GLY A 140 -1.51 -39.77 17.93
CA GLY A 140 -0.35 -39.44 17.07
C GLY A 140 -0.09 -37.94 16.99
N TYR A 141 -1.16 -37.17 16.86
CA TYR A 141 -1.09 -35.70 16.79
C TYR A 141 -0.61 -35.08 18.13
N ILE A 142 -1.16 -35.52 19.28
CA ILE A 142 -0.74 -35.05 20.61
C ILE A 142 0.74 -35.36 20.88
N LYS A 143 1.23 -36.54 20.50
CA LYS A 143 2.65 -36.91 20.67
C LYS A 143 3.60 -35.95 19.94
N LEU A 144 3.16 -35.33 18.89
CA LEU A 144 3.93 -34.37 18.10
C LEU A 144 3.70 -32.92 18.53
N ASN A 145 2.47 -32.58 18.96
CA ASN A 145 2.06 -31.24 19.36
C ASN A 145 2.08 -31.07 20.88
N LYS A 146 3.20 -30.56 21.41
CA LYS A 146 3.38 -30.32 22.86
C LYS A 146 2.47 -29.23 23.47
N LYS A 147 1.65 -28.55 22.66
CA LYS A 147 0.73 -27.52 23.16
C LYS A 147 -0.56 -28.10 23.74
N ILE A 148 -0.86 -29.35 23.44
CA ILE A 148 -2.08 -30.03 23.92
C ILE A 148 -1.68 -30.91 25.12
N PRO A 149 -2.33 -30.73 26.28
CA PRO A 149 -2.06 -31.57 27.45
C PRO A 149 -2.41 -33.05 27.19
N PRO A 150 -1.57 -34.00 27.65
CA PRO A 150 -1.85 -35.42 27.44
C PRO A 150 -3.15 -35.92 28.11
N GLU A 151 -3.62 -35.22 29.13
CA GLU A 151 -4.84 -35.53 29.86
C GLU A 151 -6.09 -35.50 28.96
N VAL A 152 -6.03 -34.72 27.86
CA VAL A 152 -7.12 -34.67 26.87
C VAL A 152 -7.40 -36.04 26.27
N LEU A 153 -6.35 -36.86 26.05
CA LEU A 153 -6.51 -38.21 25.52
C LEU A 153 -7.33 -39.13 26.45
N THR A 154 -7.12 -39.02 27.76
CA THR A 154 -7.89 -39.77 28.76
C THR A 154 -9.35 -39.38 28.78
N ALA A 155 -9.64 -38.08 28.62
CA ALA A 155 -10.99 -37.56 28.50
C ALA A 155 -11.70 -38.05 27.22
N LEU A 156 -11.00 -38.11 26.09
CA LEU A 156 -11.54 -38.62 24.81
C LEU A 156 -11.79 -40.12 24.81
N SER A 157 -10.95 -40.90 25.47
CA SER A 157 -11.07 -42.35 25.54
C SER A 157 -12.32 -42.84 26.28
N GLY A 158 -12.98 -41.96 27.04
CA GLY A 158 -14.23 -42.26 27.75
C GLY A 158 -15.49 -41.79 27.04
N ILE A 159 -15.38 -41.34 25.77
CA ILE A 159 -16.53 -40.85 24.99
C ILE A 159 -16.95 -41.91 23.99
N ASP A 160 -18.15 -42.49 24.17
CA ASP A 160 -18.69 -43.48 23.29
C ASP A 160 -19.53 -42.88 22.13
N ASP A 161 -19.91 -41.60 22.25
CA ASP A 161 -20.69 -40.88 21.25
C ASP A 161 -19.74 -40.22 20.21
N ALA A 162 -19.90 -40.60 18.95
CA ALA A 162 -19.07 -40.11 17.84
C ALA A 162 -19.23 -38.62 17.60
N ALA A 163 -20.42 -38.06 17.75
CA ALA A 163 -20.66 -36.64 17.58
C ALA A 163 -19.93 -35.82 18.65
N ARG A 164 -20.05 -36.26 19.90
CA ARG A 164 -19.39 -35.64 21.05
C ARG A 164 -17.86 -35.80 20.98
N LEU A 165 -17.35 -36.93 20.52
CA LEU A 165 -15.93 -37.14 20.31
C LEU A 165 -15.39 -36.16 19.29
N ALA A 166 -16.00 -36.03 18.12
CA ALA A 166 -15.59 -35.10 17.06
C ALA A 166 -15.58 -33.65 17.58
N ASP A 167 -16.60 -33.23 18.30
CA ASP A 167 -16.71 -31.87 18.85
C ASP A 167 -15.64 -31.61 19.90
N THR A 168 -15.35 -32.57 20.75
CA THR A 168 -14.30 -32.46 21.78
C THR A 168 -12.92 -32.40 21.15
N MET A 169 -12.64 -33.20 20.10
CA MET A 169 -11.40 -33.14 19.35
C MET A 169 -11.21 -31.76 18.69
N ALA A 170 -12.24 -31.25 18.00
CA ALA A 170 -12.20 -29.94 17.37
C ALA A 170 -11.95 -28.79 18.36
N ALA A 171 -12.50 -28.88 19.56
CA ALA A 171 -12.32 -27.91 20.63
C ALA A 171 -10.85 -27.80 21.05
N HIS A 172 -10.12 -28.92 21.09
CA HIS A 172 -8.72 -28.99 21.53
C HIS A 172 -7.69 -28.79 20.41
N MET A 173 -8.11 -28.80 19.16
CA MET A 173 -7.21 -28.53 18.04
C MET A 173 -7.01 -27.03 17.84
N PRO A 174 -5.76 -26.54 17.62
CA PRO A 174 -5.46 -25.14 17.35
C PRO A 174 -5.74 -24.77 15.90
N LEU A 175 -6.97 -25.04 15.44
CA LEU A 175 -7.44 -24.69 14.10
C LEU A 175 -7.81 -23.21 13.99
N LYS A 176 -7.81 -22.68 12.76
CA LYS A 176 -8.37 -21.35 12.46
C LYS A 176 -9.87 -21.31 12.69
N VAL A 177 -10.43 -20.13 12.90
CA VAL A 177 -11.86 -19.95 13.15
C VAL A 177 -12.70 -20.51 11.99
N ASP A 178 -12.28 -20.27 10.74
CA ASP A 178 -12.98 -20.78 9.54
C ASP A 178 -13.04 -22.30 9.52
N ASP A 179 -11.94 -22.99 9.87
CA ASP A 179 -11.89 -24.46 9.90
C ASP A 179 -12.72 -25.00 11.05
N LYS A 180 -12.65 -24.37 12.23
CA LYS A 180 -13.51 -24.70 13.37
C LYS A 180 -14.99 -24.52 13.05
N GLN A 181 -15.33 -23.43 12.38
CA GLN A 181 -16.69 -23.14 11.97
C GLN A 181 -17.20 -24.19 10.98
N LYS A 182 -16.37 -24.60 10.04
CA LYS A 182 -16.72 -25.66 9.09
C LYS A 182 -17.02 -26.98 9.78
N VAL A 183 -16.27 -27.37 10.82
CA VAL A 183 -16.57 -28.53 11.66
C VAL A 183 -17.92 -28.39 12.35
N LEU A 184 -18.28 -27.19 12.82
CA LEU A 184 -19.57 -26.92 13.45
C LEU A 184 -20.73 -27.05 12.44
N GLU A 185 -20.49 -26.62 11.18
CA GLU A 185 -21.49 -26.63 10.08
C GLU A 185 -21.77 -28.04 9.53
N LEU A 186 -20.81 -28.95 9.64
CA LEU A 186 -21.03 -30.35 9.20
C LEU A 186 -22.01 -31.07 10.11
N THR A 187 -23.23 -31.30 9.60
CA THR A 187 -24.33 -31.97 10.32
C THR A 187 -24.20 -33.48 10.31
N ASN A 188 -23.53 -34.03 9.30
CA ASN A 188 -23.22 -35.46 9.19
C ASN A 188 -21.98 -35.78 10.04
N VAL A 189 -22.11 -36.67 11.01
CA VAL A 189 -21.00 -36.99 11.95
C VAL A 189 -19.85 -37.69 11.24
N THR A 190 -20.13 -38.54 10.22
CA THR A 190 -19.07 -39.18 9.43
C THR A 190 -18.20 -38.17 8.69
N GLU A 191 -18.82 -37.27 7.94
CA GLU A 191 -18.10 -36.19 7.22
C GLU A 191 -17.30 -35.28 8.17
N ARG A 192 -17.84 -35.05 9.37
CA ARG A 192 -17.18 -34.26 10.41
C ARG A 192 -15.91 -34.92 10.90
N ILE A 193 -15.96 -36.23 11.20
CA ILE A 193 -14.80 -37.01 11.65
C ILE A 193 -13.77 -37.10 10.53
N GLU A 194 -14.20 -37.41 9.31
CA GLU A 194 -13.29 -37.45 8.14
C GLU A 194 -12.58 -36.12 7.91
N TYR A 195 -13.31 -34.99 8.01
CA TYR A 195 -12.72 -33.66 7.89
C TYR A 195 -11.68 -33.41 8.99
N LEU A 196 -11.98 -33.75 10.23
CA LEU A 196 -11.03 -33.62 11.34
C LEU A 196 -9.80 -34.52 11.16
N MET A 197 -9.99 -35.75 10.68
CA MET A 197 -8.87 -36.64 10.39
C MET A 197 -7.98 -36.12 9.30
N ALA A 198 -8.53 -35.57 8.22
CA ALA A 198 -7.75 -34.93 7.16
C ALA A 198 -6.96 -33.69 7.66
N MET A 199 -7.58 -32.88 8.51
CA MET A 199 -6.89 -31.74 9.13
C MET A 199 -5.76 -32.19 10.06
N MET A 200 -5.99 -33.22 10.87
CA MET A 200 -4.93 -33.81 11.72
C MET A 200 -3.76 -34.36 10.91
N GLU A 201 -4.03 -35.06 9.81
CA GLU A 201 -2.99 -35.58 8.93
C GLU A 201 -2.11 -34.47 8.38
N SER A 202 -2.73 -33.39 7.87
CA SER A 202 -2.02 -32.21 7.39
C SER A 202 -1.12 -31.56 8.48
N GLU A 203 -1.66 -31.41 9.69
CA GLU A 203 -0.92 -30.85 10.81
C GLU A 203 0.22 -31.77 11.29
N ILE A 204 0.00 -33.11 11.31
CA ILE A 204 1.04 -34.10 11.62
C ILE A 204 2.21 -33.99 10.65
N ASP A 205 1.93 -33.86 9.35
CA ASP A 205 2.96 -33.72 8.33
C ASP A 205 3.80 -32.44 8.55
N ILE A 206 3.13 -31.32 8.83
CA ILE A 206 3.79 -30.04 9.14
C ILE A 206 4.70 -30.19 10.37
N LEU A 207 4.20 -30.77 11.47
CA LEU A 207 4.95 -30.96 12.70
C LEU A 207 6.14 -31.93 12.52
N GLN A 208 6.01 -32.95 11.68
CA GLN A 208 7.11 -33.84 11.35
C GLN A 208 8.21 -33.15 10.54
N VAL A 209 7.84 -32.27 9.59
CA VAL A 209 8.79 -31.45 8.82
C VAL A 209 9.51 -30.49 9.75
N GLU A 210 8.80 -29.80 10.63
CA GLU A 210 9.41 -28.91 11.65
C GLU A 210 10.41 -29.66 12.54
N ARG A 211 10.04 -30.83 13.04
CA ARG A 211 10.93 -31.65 13.85
C ARG A 211 12.18 -32.08 13.10
N ARG A 212 12.05 -32.40 11.81
CA ARG A 212 13.16 -32.79 10.92
C ARG A 212 14.09 -31.60 10.68
N ILE A 213 13.53 -30.39 10.45
CA ILE A 213 14.29 -29.17 10.30
C ILE A 213 15.04 -28.84 11.59
N ARG A 214 14.38 -28.84 12.75
CA ARG A 214 15.01 -28.60 14.06
C ARG A 214 16.13 -29.59 14.34
N SER A 215 15.92 -30.89 14.04
CA SER A 215 16.98 -31.91 14.21
C SER A 215 18.15 -31.66 13.28
N ARG A 216 17.93 -31.23 12.03
CA ARG A 216 18.98 -30.89 11.08
C ARG A 216 19.77 -29.66 11.55
N VAL A 217 19.09 -28.62 11.98
CA VAL A 217 19.73 -27.41 12.53
C VAL A 217 20.57 -27.75 13.77
N LYS A 218 20.04 -28.56 14.70
CA LYS A 218 20.76 -29.00 15.89
C LYS A 218 22.02 -29.79 15.53
N LYS A 219 21.93 -30.76 14.59
CA LYS A 219 23.09 -31.50 14.11
C LYS A 219 24.12 -30.61 13.41
N GLN A 220 23.65 -29.60 12.67
CA GLN A 220 24.53 -28.64 12.02
C GLN A 220 25.30 -27.80 13.05
N MET A 221 24.59 -27.32 14.08
CA MET A 221 25.23 -26.59 15.19
C MET A 221 26.24 -27.45 15.98
N GLU A 222 25.88 -28.71 16.30
CA GLU A 222 26.79 -29.64 16.98
C GLU A 222 28.04 -29.94 16.13
N LYS A 223 27.86 -30.06 14.80
CA LYS A 223 28.99 -30.24 13.88
C LYS A 223 29.88 -29.01 13.84
N SER A 224 29.30 -27.81 13.72
CA SER A 224 30.08 -26.56 13.72
C SER A 224 30.80 -26.32 15.04
N GLN A 225 30.18 -26.63 16.18
CA GLN A 225 30.83 -26.57 17.49
C GLN A 225 32.00 -27.56 17.60
N ARG A 226 31.84 -28.76 17.08
CA ARG A 226 32.91 -29.78 17.08
C ARG A 226 34.05 -29.39 16.15
N GLU A 227 33.77 -28.86 14.97
CA GLU A 227 34.77 -28.33 14.03
C GLU A 227 35.54 -27.16 14.64
N TYR A 228 34.86 -26.26 15.34
CA TYR A 228 35.48 -25.15 16.05
C TYR A 228 36.40 -25.66 17.19
N TYR A 229 35.91 -26.59 18.01
CA TYR A 229 36.69 -27.19 19.09
C TYR A 229 37.95 -27.91 18.58
N LEU A 230 37.86 -28.69 17.50
CA LEU A 230 38.96 -29.32 16.84
C LEU A 230 39.96 -28.31 16.26
N ASN A 231 39.45 -27.20 15.67
CA ASN A 231 40.32 -26.14 15.18
C ASN A 231 41.05 -25.40 16.31
N GLU A 232 40.43 -25.18 17.44
CA GLU A 232 41.09 -24.58 18.60
C GLU A 232 42.09 -25.52 19.26
N GLN A 233 41.78 -26.80 19.34
CA GLN A 233 42.79 -27.80 19.75
C GLN A 233 43.98 -27.87 18.78
N MET A 234 43.71 -27.80 17.48
CA MET A 234 44.75 -27.76 16.46
C MET A 234 45.63 -26.52 16.57
N LYS A 235 45.02 -25.35 16.82
CA LYS A 235 45.74 -24.09 17.10
C LYS A 235 46.55 -24.14 18.41
N ALA A 236 46.02 -24.77 19.46
CA ALA A 236 46.71 -24.93 20.73
C ALA A 236 47.95 -25.87 20.56
N ILE A 237 47.77 -26.97 19.85
CA ILE A 237 48.85 -27.91 19.50
C ILE A 237 49.89 -27.25 18.59
N GLN A 238 49.48 -26.45 17.60
CA GLN A 238 50.37 -25.68 16.74
C GLN A 238 51.18 -24.62 17.51
N ARG A 239 50.59 -23.98 18.54
CA ARG A 239 51.28 -23.07 19.47
C ARG A 239 52.29 -23.80 20.34
N GLU A 240 51.95 -25.00 20.85
CA GLU A 240 52.91 -25.83 21.60
C GLU A 240 54.03 -26.40 20.74
N LEU A 241 53.77 -26.59 19.44
CA LEU A 241 54.80 -27.07 18.49
C LEU A 241 55.69 -25.94 17.90
N GLY A 242 55.48 -24.67 18.31
CA GLY A 242 56.28 -23.54 17.87
C GLY A 242 56.08 -23.13 16.41
N GLU A 243 55.06 -23.62 15.75
CA GLU A 243 54.78 -23.33 14.32
C GLU A 243 54.00 -22.02 14.09
N LEU A 244 53.64 -21.26 15.14
CA LEU A 244 52.83 -20.01 15.07
C LEU A 244 53.47 -18.85 15.84
N GLU A 245 54.75 -18.55 15.60
CA GLU A 245 55.39 -17.35 16.14
C GLU A 245 54.99 -16.07 15.39
N ASP A 246 54.27 -16.13 14.24
CA ASP A 246 53.95 -14.99 13.37
C ASP A 246 52.46 -14.72 13.14
N ALA A 247 51.53 -15.35 13.85
CA ALA A 247 50.11 -14.95 13.76
C ALA A 247 49.85 -13.87 14.80
N PRO A 248 49.45 -12.65 14.37
CA PRO A 248 49.11 -11.58 15.31
C PRO A 248 47.96 -12.06 16.22
N ASP A 249 48.17 -11.95 17.54
CA ASP A 249 47.14 -12.25 18.54
C ASP A 249 45.84 -11.51 18.13
N GLU A 250 44.74 -12.24 18.01
CA GLU A 250 43.44 -11.70 17.61
C GLU A 250 43.10 -10.44 18.42
N PHE A 251 43.44 -10.39 19.69
CA PHE A 251 43.25 -9.25 20.57
C PHE A 251 44.14 -8.07 20.21
N GLU A 252 45.37 -8.30 19.75
CA GLU A 252 46.27 -7.25 19.25
C GLU A 252 45.75 -6.69 17.92
N ALA A 253 45.22 -7.56 17.04
CA ALA A 253 44.60 -7.14 15.78
C ALA A 253 43.37 -6.27 16.03
N LEU A 254 42.50 -6.64 16.98
CA LEU A 254 41.35 -5.84 17.38
C LEU A 254 41.75 -4.51 18.03
N ALA A 255 42.78 -4.51 18.91
CA ALA A 255 43.30 -3.29 19.51
C ALA A 255 43.85 -2.33 18.47
N LYS A 256 44.58 -2.84 17.47
CA LYS A 256 45.10 -2.10 16.33
C LYS A 256 43.95 -1.47 15.51
N LYS A 257 42.93 -2.26 15.18
CA LYS A 257 41.70 -1.76 14.47
C LYS A 257 40.99 -0.65 15.24
N ILE A 258 40.87 -0.76 16.58
CA ILE A 258 40.29 0.28 17.43
C ILE A 258 41.09 1.58 17.30
N THR A 259 42.40 1.50 17.32
CA THR A 259 43.28 2.69 17.19
C THR A 259 43.22 3.29 15.78
N GLU A 260 43.22 2.45 14.74
CA GLU A 260 43.12 2.85 13.32
C GLU A 260 41.80 3.49 12.96
N ALA A 261 40.70 3.08 13.61
CA ALA A 261 39.37 3.61 13.37
C ALA A 261 39.20 5.07 13.78
N LYS A 262 40.10 5.62 14.61
CA LYS A 262 40.10 7.03 15.05
C LYS A 262 38.75 7.48 15.59
N MET A 263 38.22 6.71 16.50
CA MET A 263 36.91 6.97 17.14
C MET A 263 36.94 8.21 18.02
N PRO A 264 35.80 8.84 18.32
CA PRO A 264 35.67 9.79 19.41
C PRO A 264 36.10 9.17 20.75
N ALA A 265 36.57 9.97 21.69
CA ALA A 265 37.10 9.52 22.98
C ALA A 265 36.13 8.59 23.74
N GLU A 266 34.84 8.87 23.70
CA GLU A 266 33.80 8.05 24.34
C GLU A 266 33.71 6.66 23.71
N ALA A 267 33.60 6.60 22.37
CA ALA A 267 33.51 5.34 21.63
C ALA A 267 34.80 4.52 21.77
N GLU A 268 35.97 5.17 21.75
CA GLU A 268 37.27 4.53 21.94
C GLU A 268 37.41 3.92 23.35
N THR A 269 37.02 4.67 24.38
CA THR A 269 37.01 4.21 25.77
C THR A 269 36.11 3.00 25.95
N LYS A 270 34.92 3.04 25.37
CA LYS A 270 33.95 1.94 25.41
C LYS A 270 34.47 0.71 24.65
N ALA A 271 35.04 0.91 23.45
CA ALA A 271 35.63 -0.19 22.67
C ALA A 271 36.78 -0.87 23.41
N LYS A 272 37.68 -0.09 24.06
CA LYS A 272 38.79 -0.63 24.86
C LYS A 272 38.28 -1.38 26.08
N ALA A 273 37.26 -0.88 26.79
CA ALA A 273 36.65 -1.54 27.94
C ALA A 273 36.02 -2.88 27.53
N GLU A 274 35.29 -2.92 26.42
CA GLU A 274 34.70 -4.17 25.89
C GLU A 274 35.80 -5.16 25.41
N LEU A 275 36.88 -4.67 24.81
CA LEU A 275 38.03 -5.52 24.45
C LEU A 275 38.69 -6.15 25.69
N GLN A 276 38.78 -5.37 26.80
CA GLN A 276 39.31 -5.89 28.05
C GLN A 276 38.42 -6.97 28.66
N LYS A 277 37.09 -6.76 28.63
CA LYS A 277 36.10 -7.80 29.00
C LYS A 277 36.26 -9.05 28.11
N LEU A 278 36.40 -8.89 26.81
CA LEU A 278 36.55 -10.00 25.86
C LEU A 278 37.77 -10.83 26.16
N LYS A 279 38.90 -10.21 26.59
CA LYS A 279 40.10 -10.92 27.03
C LYS A 279 39.90 -11.82 28.24
N MET A 280 38.93 -11.44 29.13
CA MET A 280 38.63 -12.20 30.36
C MET A 280 37.54 -13.26 30.14
N MET A 281 36.85 -13.27 29.00
CA MET A 281 35.77 -14.19 28.68
C MET A 281 36.31 -15.47 28.05
N SER A 282 35.60 -16.58 28.29
CA SER A 282 35.85 -17.79 27.55
C SER A 282 35.56 -17.60 26.06
N PRO A 283 36.52 -17.90 25.15
CA PRO A 283 36.30 -17.70 23.70
C PRO A 283 35.09 -18.42 23.13
N MET A 284 34.64 -19.48 23.80
CA MET A 284 33.50 -20.32 23.41
C MET A 284 32.15 -19.78 23.91
N SER A 285 32.14 -18.72 24.72
CA SER A 285 30.89 -18.20 25.26
C SER A 285 30.11 -17.43 24.18
N ALA A 286 28.78 -17.57 24.20
CA ALA A 286 27.90 -16.81 23.33
C ALA A 286 28.07 -15.29 23.55
N GLU A 287 28.38 -14.88 24.77
CA GLU A 287 28.60 -13.51 25.15
C GLU A 287 29.90 -12.95 24.52
N ALA A 288 30.97 -13.74 24.46
CA ALA A 288 32.22 -13.35 23.76
C ALA A 288 31.94 -13.04 22.26
N THR A 289 31.08 -13.82 21.62
CA THR A 289 30.69 -13.59 20.22
C THR A 289 29.93 -12.27 20.07
N VAL A 290 29.04 -11.93 20.99
CA VAL A 290 28.29 -10.66 20.99
C VAL A 290 29.25 -9.48 21.18
N VAL A 291 30.17 -9.57 22.14
CA VAL A 291 31.15 -8.50 22.40
C VAL A 291 32.11 -8.34 21.23
N ARG A 292 32.56 -9.42 20.61
CA ARG A 292 33.41 -9.38 19.41
C ARG A 292 32.69 -8.68 18.27
N SER A 293 31.47 -9.10 17.96
CA SER A 293 30.66 -8.46 16.91
C SER A 293 30.44 -6.97 17.19
N TYR A 294 30.25 -6.58 18.44
CA TYR A 294 30.12 -5.20 18.84
C TYR A 294 31.38 -4.38 18.54
N ILE A 295 32.55 -4.87 18.92
CA ILE A 295 33.85 -4.22 18.64
C ILE A 295 34.08 -4.12 17.12
N GLU A 296 33.74 -5.18 16.38
CA GLU A 296 33.85 -5.18 14.93
C GLU A 296 32.96 -4.10 14.30
N TRP A 297 31.73 -3.95 14.73
CA TRP A 297 30.86 -2.87 14.25
C TRP A 297 31.42 -1.50 14.57
N LEU A 298 31.87 -1.26 15.81
CA LEU A 298 32.51 0.00 16.17
C LEU A 298 33.72 0.35 15.30
N THR A 299 34.54 -0.64 14.94
CA THR A 299 35.71 -0.45 14.09
C THR A 299 35.40 -0.27 12.61
N GLN A 300 34.26 -0.80 12.14
CA GLN A 300 33.83 -0.67 10.74
C GLN A 300 33.15 0.66 10.42
N VAL A 301 32.56 1.31 11.42
CA VAL A 301 31.87 2.59 11.23
C VAL A 301 32.91 3.69 10.90
N PRO A 302 32.68 4.51 9.86
CA PRO A 302 33.63 5.54 9.46
C PRO A 302 33.53 6.79 10.33
N TRP A 303 34.26 6.86 11.41
CA TRP A 303 34.24 7.99 12.35
C TRP A 303 34.83 9.27 11.77
N GLN A 304 35.93 9.19 11.04
CA GLN A 304 36.64 10.37 10.49
C GLN A 304 36.89 10.31 8.99
N ALA A 305 36.82 9.14 8.39
CA ALA A 305 37.10 8.98 6.96
C ALA A 305 36.11 9.79 6.09
N ARG A 306 36.63 10.68 5.25
CA ARG A 306 35.82 11.56 4.37
C ARG A 306 36.19 11.40 2.91
N SER A 307 35.19 11.47 2.02
CA SER A 307 35.41 11.69 0.59
C SER A 307 35.74 13.16 0.31
N LYS A 308 36.56 13.42 -0.72
CA LYS A 308 36.86 14.78 -1.18
C LYS A 308 35.64 15.37 -1.88
N VAL A 309 35.04 16.40 -1.31
CA VAL A 309 33.88 17.09 -1.88
C VAL A 309 34.32 18.04 -2.98
N LYS A 310 33.71 17.89 -4.16
CA LYS A 310 33.90 18.81 -5.29
C LYS A 310 32.96 20.00 -5.11
N LYS A 311 33.53 21.21 -5.21
CA LYS A 311 32.78 22.45 -4.97
C LYS A 311 32.49 23.26 -6.25
N ASN A 312 32.75 22.69 -7.45
CA ASN A 312 32.54 23.41 -8.70
C ASN A 312 31.10 23.22 -9.19
N LEU A 313 30.29 24.28 -9.13
CA LEU A 313 28.88 24.28 -9.53
C LEU A 313 28.70 24.09 -11.06
N ALA A 314 29.59 24.62 -11.88
CA ALA A 314 29.54 24.48 -13.32
C ALA A 314 29.74 23.01 -13.75
N ILE A 315 30.65 22.30 -13.07
CA ILE A 315 30.84 20.86 -13.27
C ILE A 315 29.61 20.08 -12.79
N ALA A 316 29.00 20.49 -11.68
CA ALA A 316 27.80 19.88 -11.14
C ALA A 316 26.62 20.00 -12.12
N GLU A 317 26.42 21.19 -12.69
CA GLU A 317 25.42 21.45 -13.71
C GLU A 317 25.66 20.63 -14.99
N GLN A 318 26.91 20.58 -15.48
CA GLN A 318 27.27 19.73 -16.61
C GLN A 318 26.97 18.26 -16.39
N ILE A 319 27.26 17.71 -15.19
CA ILE A 319 26.95 16.32 -14.86
C ILE A 319 25.45 16.08 -14.83
N LEU A 320 24.68 16.97 -14.21
CA LEU A 320 23.22 16.86 -14.16
C LEU A 320 22.60 16.92 -15.55
N ASN A 321 23.10 17.79 -16.42
CA ASN A 321 22.66 17.92 -17.82
C ASN A 321 23.06 16.73 -18.67
N ALA A 322 24.23 16.14 -18.43
CA ALA A 322 24.68 14.93 -19.15
C ALA A 322 23.94 13.67 -18.72
N ASP A 323 23.59 13.55 -17.43
CA ASP A 323 22.93 12.37 -16.88
C ASP A 323 21.39 12.40 -17.02
N HIS A 324 20.79 13.60 -17.21
CA HIS A 324 19.31 13.78 -17.24
C HIS A 324 18.89 14.76 -18.34
N TYR A 325 17.98 14.34 -19.18
CA TYR A 325 17.33 15.19 -20.17
C TYR A 325 16.16 15.97 -19.55
N GLY A 326 16.00 17.24 -19.90
CA GLY A 326 14.95 18.10 -19.33
C GLY A 326 15.13 18.33 -17.83
N LEU A 327 14.02 18.46 -17.10
CA LEU A 327 13.97 18.70 -15.66
C LEU A 327 14.68 19.98 -15.22
N ASP A 328 14.69 21.03 -16.04
CA ASP A 328 15.51 22.24 -15.86
C ASP A 328 15.23 22.91 -14.51
N LYS A 329 13.95 23.10 -14.12
CA LYS A 329 13.57 23.67 -12.82
C LYS A 329 14.09 22.83 -11.64
N VAL A 330 14.09 21.49 -11.78
CA VAL A 330 14.57 20.58 -10.73
C VAL A 330 16.08 20.67 -10.59
N LYS A 331 16.80 20.70 -11.73
CA LYS A 331 18.26 20.86 -11.75
C LYS A 331 18.68 22.22 -11.21
N GLU A 332 18.02 23.30 -11.60
CA GLU A 332 18.25 24.66 -11.09
C GLU A 332 18.12 24.67 -9.58
N ARG A 333 17.04 24.09 -9.03
CA ARG A 333 16.83 24.04 -7.58
C ARG A 333 17.89 23.22 -6.84
N ILE A 334 18.33 22.10 -7.44
CA ILE A 334 19.44 21.32 -6.89
C ILE A 334 20.74 22.14 -6.89
N ILE A 335 21.04 22.88 -7.96
CA ILE A 335 22.23 23.73 -8.05
C ILE A 335 22.18 24.89 -7.04
N GLU A 336 21.04 25.54 -6.86
CA GLU A 336 20.82 26.54 -5.82
C GLU A 336 21.11 25.97 -4.43
N TYR A 337 20.57 24.77 -4.11
CA TYR A 337 20.83 24.10 -2.85
C TYR A 337 22.33 23.83 -2.65
N LEU A 338 23.03 23.33 -3.67
CA LEU A 338 24.48 23.09 -3.62
C LEU A 338 25.28 24.40 -3.47
N ALA A 339 24.81 25.48 -4.07
CA ALA A 339 25.45 26.80 -3.95
C ALA A 339 25.38 27.34 -2.51
N VAL A 340 24.20 27.20 -1.87
CA VAL A 340 24.04 27.59 -0.46
C VAL A 340 24.93 26.75 0.45
N GLN A 341 24.96 25.44 0.28
CA GLN A 341 25.82 24.54 1.06
C GLN A 341 27.31 24.86 0.91
N GLN A 342 27.73 25.27 -0.27
CA GLN A 342 29.11 25.68 -0.52
C GLN A 342 29.52 26.89 0.29
N ARG A 343 28.58 27.84 0.52
CA ARG A 343 28.84 29.07 1.27
C ARG A 343 28.80 28.88 2.79
N VAL A 344 27.87 28.09 3.27
CA VAL A 344 27.60 27.96 4.71
C VAL A 344 28.57 27.00 5.41
N ASN A 345 29.32 26.16 4.68
CA ASN A 345 30.26 25.14 5.19
C ASN A 345 29.63 24.11 6.18
N LYS A 346 28.35 24.17 6.45
CA LYS A 346 27.57 23.19 7.26
C LYS A 346 26.29 22.83 6.55
N LEU A 347 25.92 21.56 6.63
CA LEU A 347 24.67 21.01 6.07
C LEU A 347 23.49 21.37 6.99
N LYS A 348 23.11 22.65 7.06
CA LYS A 348 22.00 23.13 7.91
C LYS A 348 20.70 23.44 7.14
N GLY A 349 20.64 23.12 5.87
CA GLY A 349 19.45 23.38 5.04
C GLY A 349 18.40 22.27 5.15
N PRO A 350 17.18 22.55 4.68
CA PRO A 350 16.15 21.51 4.57
C PRO A 350 16.62 20.38 3.67
N ILE A 351 16.06 19.19 3.87
CA ILE A 351 16.41 18.00 3.08
C ILE A 351 15.63 18.04 1.77
N LEU A 352 16.31 17.85 0.66
CA LEU A 352 15.65 17.79 -0.64
C LEU A 352 14.83 16.50 -0.76
N CYS A 353 13.51 16.65 -0.95
CA CYS A 353 12.59 15.57 -1.20
C CYS A 353 12.07 15.63 -2.64
N LEU A 354 12.44 14.65 -3.44
CA LEU A 354 12.01 14.51 -4.83
C LEU A 354 10.68 13.76 -4.89
N VAL A 355 9.58 14.46 -5.17
CA VAL A 355 8.24 13.89 -5.22
C VAL A 355 7.74 13.82 -6.65
N GLY A 356 7.21 12.67 -7.07
CA GLY A 356 6.65 12.52 -8.42
C GLY A 356 6.37 11.07 -8.79
N PRO A 357 5.78 10.83 -9.96
CA PRO A 357 5.38 9.49 -10.38
C PRO A 357 6.59 8.55 -10.53
N PRO A 358 6.36 7.24 -10.54
CA PRO A 358 7.43 6.27 -10.73
C PRO A 358 8.08 6.40 -12.11
N GLY A 359 9.41 6.21 -12.17
CA GLY A 359 10.15 6.21 -13.43
C GLY A 359 10.55 7.58 -13.99
N VAL A 360 10.36 8.68 -13.24
CA VAL A 360 10.79 10.04 -13.65
C VAL A 360 12.24 10.38 -13.28
N GLY A 361 13.01 9.42 -12.77
CA GLY A 361 14.43 9.61 -12.52
C GLY A 361 14.81 10.09 -11.11
N LYS A 362 13.91 10.07 -10.13
CA LYS A 362 14.19 10.52 -8.74
C LYS A 362 15.46 9.90 -8.14
N THR A 363 15.55 8.59 -8.17
CA THR A 363 16.71 7.85 -7.61
C THR A 363 17.99 8.10 -8.39
N SER A 364 17.91 8.24 -9.71
CA SER A 364 19.08 8.56 -10.56
C SER A 364 19.57 10.00 -10.37
N LEU A 365 18.66 10.96 -10.11
CA LEU A 365 19.06 12.33 -9.75
C LEU A 365 19.92 12.35 -8.48
N GLY A 366 19.53 11.58 -7.44
CA GLY A 366 20.36 11.44 -6.25
C GLY A 366 21.75 10.88 -6.53
N GLN A 367 21.86 9.90 -7.44
CA GLN A 367 23.17 9.38 -7.87
C GLN A 367 24.00 10.45 -8.60
N SER A 368 23.37 11.22 -9.49
CA SER A 368 24.05 12.28 -10.24
C SER A 368 24.53 13.42 -9.34
N VAL A 369 23.75 13.77 -8.30
CA VAL A 369 24.17 14.73 -7.28
C VAL A 369 25.37 14.21 -6.49
N ALA A 370 25.38 12.92 -6.13
CA ALA A 370 26.54 12.32 -5.45
C ALA A 370 27.80 12.37 -6.33
N LYS A 371 27.67 12.05 -7.63
CA LYS A 371 28.73 12.13 -8.63
C LYS A 371 29.23 13.58 -8.80
N ALA A 372 28.32 14.53 -8.88
CA ALA A 372 28.59 15.94 -9.04
C ALA A 372 29.34 16.52 -7.85
N THR A 373 28.97 16.14 -6.64
CA THR A 373 29.60 16.59 -5.39
C THR A 373 30.82 15.78 -5.01
N GLY A 374 31.12 14.67 -5.68
CA GLY A 374 32.19 13.73 -5.33
C GLY A 374 31.95 12.97 -4.03
N ARG A 375 30.74 12.95 -3.54
CA ARG A 375 30.33 12.15 -2.38
C ARG A 375 30.08 10.71 -2.79
N LYS A 376 30.41 9.77 -1.91
CA LYS A 376 29.99 8.39 -2.11
C LYS A 376 28.46 8.29 -1.97
N TYR A 377 27.83 7.45 -2.77
CA TYR A 377 26.40 7.27 -2.80
C TYR A 377 25.96 6.04 -2.00
N VAL A 378 24.96 6.20 -1.16
CA VAL A 378 24.29 5.10 -0.47
C VAL A 378 22.78 5.25 -0.54
N ARG A 379 22.07 4.15 -0.70
CA ARG A 379 20.61 4.12 -0.78
C ARG A 379 20.03 3.23 0.31
N MET A 380 18.99 3.71 0.96
CA MET A 380 18.14 2.95 1.87
C MET A 380 16.69 3.04 1.39
N ALA A 381 16.06 1.90 1.12
CA ALA A 381 14.63 1.85 0.84
C ALA A 381 13.87 1.84 2.17
N LEU A 382 12.90 2.74 2.29
CA LEU A 382 12.03 2.87 3.45
C LEU A 382 10.68 2.18 3.24
N GLY A 383 10.39 1.78 2.00
CA GLY A 383 9.15 1.04 1.69
C GLY A 383 9.08 -0.28 2.46
N GLY A 384 8.06 -0.41 3.31
CA GLY A 384 7.84 -1.60 4.13
C GLY A 384 8.53 -1.58 5.49
N VAL A 385 9.27 -0.54 5.84
CA VAL A 385 9.81 -0.34 7.20
C VAL A 385 8.65 0.01 8.13
N ARG A 386 8.53 -0.73 9.23
CA ARG A 386 7.45 -0.59 10.24
C ARG A 386 7.99 -0.48 11.65
N ASP A 387 9.20 -0.96 11.90
CA ASP A 387 9.84 -1.02 13.20
C ASP A 387 10.91 0.07 13.31
N GLU A 388 10.87 0.86 14.38
CA GLU A 388 11.88 1.85 14.70
C GLU A 388 13.28 1.24 14.81
N ALA A 389 13.36 -0.01 15.30
CA ALA A 389 14.61 -0.73 15.44
C ALA A 389 15.32 -0.99 14.10
N GLU A 390 14.62 -0.96 12.97
CA GLU A 390 15.27 -1.02 11.67
C GLU A 390 16.15 0.21 11.40
N ILE A 391 15.82 1.36 11.99
CA ILE A 391 16.56 2.62 11.83
C ILE A 391 17.61 2.77 12.92
N ARG A 392 17.21 2.58 14.20
CA ARG A 392 18.05 2.77 15.39
C ARG A 392 18.75 1.52 15.90
N GLY A 393 18.48 0.32 15.34
CA GLY A 393 19.06 -0.94 15.79
C GLY A 393 18.36 -1.52 17.02
N HIS A 394 18.71 -2.75 17.33
CA HIS A 394 18.25 -3.46 18.53
C HIS A 394 19.29 -3.37 19.63
N ARG A 395 18.85 -3.34 20.89
CA ARG A 395 19.78 -3.43 22.02
C ARG A 395 20.63 -4.69 21.94
N ARG A 396 21.91 -4.58 22.21
CA ARG A 396 22.92 -5.65 22.07
C ARG A 396 22.76 -6.84 23.01
N THR A 397 21.82 -6.79 23.94
CA THR A 397 21.54 -7.88 24.87
C THR A 397 21.03 -9.16 24.20
N TYR A 398 20.55 -9.08 22.97
CA TYR A 398 20.02 -10.22 22.25
C TYR A 398 21.06 -10.78 21.27
N ILE A 399 21.22 -12.11 21.27
CA ILE A 399 22.09 -12.80 20.30
C ILE A 399 21.54 -12.57 18.88
N GLY A 400 22.41 -12.08 17.98
CA GLY A 400 22.03 -11.76 16.62
C GLY A 400 21.51 -10.33 16.43
N SER A 401 21.53 -9.48 17.48
CA SER A 401 21.27 -8.06 17.35
C SER A 401 22.30 -7.38 16.45
N MET A 402 21.84 -6.36 15.72
CA MET A 402 22.66 -5.57 14.78
C MET A 402 22.34 -4.08 14.91
N PRO A 403 23.28 -3.21 14.54
CA PRO A 403 23.02 -1.77 14.40
C PRO A 403 21.85 -1.50 13.43
N GLY A 404 21.25 -0.35 13.57
CA GLY A 404 20.23 0.12 12.64
C GLY A 404 20.76 0.25 11.20
N LYS A 405 19.83 0.23 10.24
CA LYS A 405 20.18 0.30 8.80
C LYS A 405 20.99 1.56 8.45
N ILE A 406 20.82 2.66 9.18
CA ILE A 406 21.62 3.87 8.98
C ILE A 406 23.10 3.56 9.22
N ILE A 407 23.43 3.04 10.38
CA ILE A 407 24.82 2.70 10.76
C ILE A 407 25.40 1.60 9.86
N GLN A 408 24.62 0.56 9.56
CA GLN A 408 25.05 -0.51 8.62
C GLN A 408 25.42 0.06 7.25
N LYS A 409 24.62 0.99 6.73
CA LYS A 409 24.90 1.64 5.44
C LYS A 409 26.08 2.57 5.51
N MET A 410 26.28 3.28 6.62
CA MET A 410 27.47 4.11 6.87
C MET A 410 28.74 3.28 6.91
N ALA A 411 28.74 2.16 7.62
CA ALA A 411 29.86 1.21 7.65
C ALA A 411 30.17 0.67 6.24
N LYS A 412 29.14 0.27 5.49
CA LYS A 412 29.31 -0.23 4.11
C LYS A 412 29.91 0.80 3.16
N VAL A 413 29.54 2.06 3.26
CA VAL A 413 30.06 3.13 2.37
C VAL A 413 31.47 3.56 2.76
N GLY A 414 31.85 3.40 4.03
CA GLY A 414 33.19 3.65 4.57
C GLY A 414 33.61 5.12 4.57
N VAL A 415 32.67 6.07 4.55
CA VAL A 415 32.94 7.51 4.70
C VAL A 415 31.82 8.16 5.49
N ARG A 416 32.15 9.16 6.33
CA ARG A 416 31.18 9.86 7.17
C ARG A 416 30.35 10.92 6.43
N ASN A 417 30.72 11.30 5.21
CA ASN A 417 30.09 12.35 4.42
C ASN A 417 29.49 11.85 3.09
N PRO A 418 28.76 10.74 3.04
CA PRO A 418 28.13 10.28 1.81
C PRO A 418 26.95 11.16 1.43
N LEU A 419 26.43 10.96 0.22
CA LEU A 419 25.04 11.29 -0.09
C LEU A 419 24.19 10.06 0.26
N PHE A 420 23.25 10.25 1.17
CA PHE A 420 22.36 9.21 1.68
C PHE A 420 20.94 9.38 1.12
N LEU A 421 20.53 8.52 0.22
CA LEU A 421 19.22 8.56 -0.37
C LEU A 421 18.24 7.68 0.42
N LEU A 422 17.21 8.30 0.96
CA LEU A 422 16.05 7.68 1.60
C LEU A 422 14.95 7.52 0.53
N ASP A 423 14.77 6.30 0.06
CA ASP A 423 13.90 6.02 -1.09
C ASP A 423 12.54 5.49 -0.63
N GLU A 424 11.46 5.97 -1.27
CA GLU A 424 10.07 5.61 -0.99
C GLU A 424 9.61 5.94 0.44
N ILE A 425 9.87 7.19 0.90
CA ILE A 425 9.55 7.64 2.26
C ILE A 425 8.04 7.64 2.54
N ASP A 426 7.20 7.78 1.51
CA ASP A 426 5.73 7.73 1.59
C ASP A 426 5.17 6.34 1.88
N LYS A 427 6.00 5.30 1.80
CA LYS A 427 5.59 3.91 2.03
C LYS A 427 6.00 3.35 3.40
N MET A 428 6.46 4.21 4.28
CA MET A 428 6.62 3.85 5.68
C MET A 428 5.26 3.73 6.34
N ALA A 429 5.14 2.78 7.26
CA ALA A 429 3.95 2.59 8.07
C ALA A 429 4.35 2.51 9.54
N SER A 430 3.57 3.10 10.43
CA SER A 430 3.66 2.91 11.86
C SER A 430 2.76 1.74 12.27
N ASP A 431 3.21 0.92 13.21
CA ASP A 431 2.40 -0.12 13.85
C ASP A 431 2.71 -0.17 15.37
N PHE A 432 2.16 -1.16 16.05
CA PHE A 432 2.37 -1.34 17.50
C PHE A 432 3.84 -1.56 17.92
N ARG A 433 4.76 -1.78 16.98
CA ARG A 433 6.20 -1.99 17.23
C ARG A 433 6.99 -0.70 17.25
N GLY A 434 6.41 0.41 16.85
CA GLY A 434 7.05 1.70 16.88
C GLY A 434 6.70 2.62 15.72
N ASP A 435 7.28 3.81 15.75
CA ASP A 435 7.12 4.81 14.70
C ASP A 435 8.48 5.11 14.03
N PRO A 436 8.78 4.49 12.87
CA PRO A 436 10.00 4.78 12.13
C PRO A 436 10.14 6.24 11.72
N ALA A 437 9.02 6.97 11.58
CA ALA A 437 9.06 8.39 11.26
C ALA A 437 9.67 9.22 12.39
N ALA A 438 9.37 8.87 13.66
CA ALA A 438 9.99 9.50 14.83
C ALA A 438 11.50 9.26 14.88
N ALA A 439 11.97 8.05 14.57
CA ALA A 439 13.40 7.77 14.47
C ALA A 439 14.09 8.56 13.34
N LEU A 440 13.41 8.72 12.21
CA LEU A 440 13.93 9.52 11.09
C LEU A 440 13.97 11.02 11.42
N LEU A 441 13.09 11.53 12.26
CA LEU A 441 13.16 12.93 12.67
C LEU A 441 14.50 13.25 13.33
N GLU A 442 15.00 12.39 14.21
CA GLU A 442 16.32 12.56 14.82
C GLU A 442 17.46 12.53 13.81
N VAL A 443 17.38 11.60 12.84
CA VAL A 443 18.37 11.47 11.76
C VAL A 443 18.40 12.71 10.86
N LEU A 444 17.24 13.27 10.58
CA LEU A 444 17.06 14.33 9.57
C LEU A 444 17.11 15.74 10.17
N ASP A 445 16.97 15.88 11.46
CA ASP A 445 17.02 17.18 12.13
C ASP A 445 18.47 17.63 12.30
N PRO A 446 18.89 18.74 11.68
CA PRO A 446 20.26 19.25 11.80
C PRO A 446 20.68 19.63 13.23
N GLU A 447 19.73 19.79 14.15
CA GLU A 447 20.01 20.09 15.57
C GLU A 447 20.29 18.83 16.38
N GLN A 448 19.73 17.68 15.96
CA GLN A 448 19.82 16.42 16.70
C GLN A 448 20.77 15.41 16.02
N ASN A 449 20.95 15.47 14.69
CA ASN A 449 21.69 14.46 13.95
C ASN A 449 23.19 14.38 14.27
N ALA A 450 23.75 15.38 14.94
CA ALA A 450 25.13 15.33 15.42
C ALA A 450 25.35 14.34 16.58
N THR A 451 24.28 14.00 17.30
CA THR A 451 24.25 13.10 18.45
C THR A 451 23.27 11.94 18.21
N PHE A 452 23.25 11.41 16.98
CA PHE A 452 22.39 10.28 16.64
C PHE A 452 22.78 9.04 17.47
N SER A 453 21.82 8.51 18.23
CA SER A 453 22.05 7.39 19.12
C SER A 453 21.45 6.10 18.54
N ASP A 454 22.31 5.18 18.11
CA ASP A 454 21.92 3.83 17.72
C ASP A 454 21.90 2.92 18.96
N HIS A 455 20.82 2.17 19.14
CA HIS A 455 20.59 1.33 20.33
C HIS A 455 21.59 0.17 20.44
N TYR A 456 22.22 -0.25 19.33
CA TYR A 456 23.24 -1.27 19.33
C TYR A 456 24.61 -0.69 19.67
N LEU A 457 24.97 0.44 19.06
CA LEU A 457 26.26 1.07 19.30
C LEU A 457 26.35 1.69 20.70
N GLU A 458 25.22 2.21 21.20
CA GLU A 458 25.13 2.91 22.51
C GLU A 458 26.19 4.02 22.67
N VAL A 459 26.63 4.62 21.59
CA VAL A 459 27.47 5.79 21.52
C VAL A 459 26.96 6.70 20.43
N ASP A 460 27.11 8.00 20.63
CA ASP A 460 26.65 8.98 19.66
C ASP A 460 27.44 8.92 18.35
N TYR A 461 26.74 8.96 17.25
CA TYR A 461 27.31 9.02 15.90
C TYR A 461 26.91 10.30 15.18
N ASP A 462 27.91 11.08 14.75
CA ASP A 462 27.70 12.36 14.09
C ASP A 462 27.31 12.18 12.61
N LEU A 463 26.04 12.43 12.30
CA LEU A 463 25.47 12.40 10.93
C LEU A 463 25.46 13.80 10.27
N SER A 464 25.99 14.84 10.90
CA SER A 464 25.90 16.23 10.40
C SER A 464 26.61 16.47 9.06
N ASP A 465 27.57 15.60 8.69
CA ASP A 465 28.26 15.64 7.39
C ASP A 465 27.56 14.86 6.27
N VAL A 466 26.54 14.11 6.62
CA VAL A 466 25.76 13.29 5.65
C VAL A 466 24.81 14.20 4.87
N MET A 467 24.85 14.10 3.57
CA MET A 467 23.89 14.78 2.70
C MET A 467 22.67 13.86 2.49
N PHE A 468 21.58 14.14 3.19
CA PHE A 468 20.34 13.39 3.04
C PHE A 468 19.52 13.90 1.86
N PHE A 469 19.00 12.95 1.07
CA PHE A 469 18.01 13.14 0.03
C PHE A 469 16.87 12.19 0.27
N ALA A 470 15.64 12.62 0.01
CA ALA A 470 14.48 11.75 0.07
C ALA A 470 13.79 11.62 -1.30
N THR A 471 13.15 10.49 -1.55
CA THR A 471 12.27 10.32 -2.70
C THR A 471 10.92 9.83 -2.24
N SER A 472 9.88 10.30 -2.91
CA SER A 472 8.50 9.90 -2.67
C SER A 472 7.73 9.79 -3.98
N ASN A 473 6.70 8.95 -4.03
CA ASN A 473 5.78 8.93 -5.17
C ASN A 473 4.58 9.85 -4.92
N SER A 474 4.20 10.07 -3.68
CA SER A 474 3.06 10.91 -3.26
C SER A 474 3.48 11.88 -2.16
N LEU A 475 2.59 12.82 -1.81
CA LEU A 475 2.78 13.71 -0.66
C LEU A 475 2.27 13.10 0.65
N ASN A 476 1.93 11.82 0.66
CA ASN A 476 1.51 11.11 1.86
C ASN A 476 2.72 10.80 2.76
N ILE A 477 3.34 11.85 3.27
CA ILE A 477 4.49 11.83 4.17
C ILE A 477 4.01 12.39 5.52
N PRO A 478 4.42 11.81 6.65
CA PRO A 478 4.10 12.38 7.97
C PRO A 478 4.46 13.87 8.03
N ALA A 479 3.54 14.70 8.51
CA ALA A 479 3.67 16.17 8.50
C ALA A 479 4.98 16.64 9.17
N ALA A 480 5.35 16.02 10.28
CA ALA A 480 6.58 16.36 11.00
C ALA A 480 7.87 16.15 10.19
N LEU A 481 7.89 15.14 9.30
CA LEU A 481 9.01 14.95 8.37
C LEU A 481 8.93 15.94 7.21
N LEU A 482 7.71 16.20 6.71
CA LEU A 482 7.50 17.11 5.58
C LEU A 482 7.97 18.54 5.91
N ASP A 483 7.77 19.00 7.14
CA ASP A 483 8.22 20.33 7.63
C ASP A 483 9.76 20.51 7.58
N ARG A 484 10.52 19.41 7.58
CA ARG A 484 11.98 19.42 7.47
C ARG A 484 12.48 19.23 6.05
N MET A 485 11.57 19.07 5.11
CA MET A 485 11.88 18.75 3.71
C MET A 485 11.53 19.92 2.79
N GLU A 486 12.41 20.16 1.85
CA GLU A 486 12.11 20.98 0.69
C GLU A 486 11.61 20.08 -0.44
N VAL A 487 10.32 20.20 -0.74
CA VAL A 487 9.66 19.36 -1.75
C VAL A 487 9.92 19.90 -3.15
N ILE A 488 10.59 19.09 -3.96
CA ILE A 488 10.78 19.35 -5.39
C ILE A 488 9.88 18.38 -6.17
N ARG A 489 8.87 18.91 -6.85
CA ARG A 489 7.93 18.11 -7.63
C ARG A 489 8.48 17.81 -9.01
N LEU A 490 8.53 16.53 -9.35
CA LEU A 490 8.85 16.03 -10.68
C LEU A 490 7.54 15.64 -11.37
N SER A 491 7.25 16.30 -12.48
CA SER A 491 6.11 15.92 -13.33
C SER A 491 6.47 14.75 -14.25
N GLY A 492 5.46 14.18 -14.88
CA GLY A 492 5.66 13.21 -15.96
C GLY A 492 6.33 13.82 -17.18
N TYR A 493 6.91 12.97 -18.01
CA TYR A 493 7.56 13.35 -19.26
C TYR A 493 6.55 13.41 -20.43
N THR A 494 6.78 14.35 -21.34
CA THR A 494 6.11 14.40 -22.64
C THR A 494 6.61 13.28 -23.55
N GLU A 495 5.91 13.04 -24.67
CA GLU A 495 6.35 12.07 -25.67
C GLU A 495 7.74 12.42 -26.24
N ASP A 496 7.97 13.70 -26.52
CA ASP A 496 9.24 14.20 -27.01
C ASP A 496 10.37 14.04 -25.99
N GLU A 497 10.12 14.38 -24.73
CA GLU A 497 11.08 14.16 -23.64
C GLU A 497 11.41 12.66 -23.49
N LYS A 498 10.41 11.76 -23.54
CA LYS A 498 10.63 10.31 -23.49
C LYS A 498 11.46 9.80 -24.66
N LEU A 499 11.21 10.31 -25.87
CA LEU A 499 11.99 9.99 -27.05
C LEU A 499 13.45 10.39 -26.87
N ASN A 500 13.70 11.62 -26.42
CA ASN A 500 15.05 12.12 -26.19
C ASN A 500 15.77 11.35 -25.06
N ILE A 501 15.08 11.03 -23.97
CA ILE A 501 15.61 10.19 -22.88
C ILE A 501 15.95 8.80 -23.40
N ALA A 502 15.08 8.21 -24.22
CA ALA A 502 15.33 6.90 -24.82
C ALA A 502 16.59 6.92 -25.68
N ARG A 503 16.73 7.91 -26.57
CA ARG A 503 17.86 8.09 -27.49
C ARG A 503 19.17 8.31 -26.75
N GLN A 504 19.19 9.23 -25.78
CA GLN A 504 20.43 9.63 -25.09
C GLN A 504 20.87 8.61 -24.04
N HIS A 505 19.92 7.98 -23.33
CA HIS A 505 20.25 7.21 -22.13
C HIS A 505 19.79 5.76 -22.19
N LEU A 506 18.52 5.47 -22.56
CA LEU A 506 17.96 4.14 -22.35
C LEU A 506 18.45 3.12 -23.36
N ILE A 507 18.50 3.48 -24.66
CA ILE A 507 18.87 2.56 -25.74
C ILE A 507 20.30 2.04 -25.52
N ASN A 508 21.26 2.91 -25.34
CA ASN A 508 22.66 2.55 -25.12
C ASN A 508 22.84 1.71 -23.84
N LYS A 509 22.12 2.07 -22.79
CA LYS A 509 22.12 1.31 -21.52
C LYS A 509 21.56 -0.10 -21.72
N GLN A 510 20.48 -0.25 -22.48
CA GLN A 510 19.87 -1.57 -22.73
C GLN A 510 20.71 -2.42 -23.70
N ILE A 511 21.28 -1.83 -24.72
CA ILE A 511 22.22 -2.51 -25.62
C ILE A 511 23.37 -3.13 -24.80
N SER A 512 24.05 -2.31 -23.99
CA SER A 512 25.14 -2.76 -23.15
C SER A 512 24.71 -3.82 -22.12
N ARG A 513 23.58 -3.64 -21.45
CA ARG A 513 23.06 -4.59 -20.43
C ARG A 513 22.70 -5.96 -21.01
N ASN A 514 22.26 -6.00 -22.27
CA ASN A 514 21.90 -7.25 -22.93
C ASN A 514 23.08 -7.86 -23.73
N GLY A 515 24.30 -7.31 -23.60
CA GLY A 515 25.51 -7.85 -24.21
C GLY A 515 25.60 -7.62 -25.71
N LEU A 516 24.83 -6.68 -26.27
CA LEU A 516 24.87 -6.29 -27.68
C LEU A 516 25.95 -5.21 -27.91
N LYS A 517 26.49 -5.22 -29.10
CA LYS A 517 27.31 -4.11 -29.61
C LYS A 517 26.40 -3.02 -30.21
N PRO A 518 26.76 -1.75 -30.19
CA PRO A 518 25.97 -0.67 -30.80
C PRO A 518 25.69 -0.86 -32.30
N THR A 519 26.51 -1.64 -33.00
CA THR A 519 26.36 -1.95 -34.41
C THR A 519 25.42 -3.13 -34.70
N GLU A 520 25.05 -3.91 -33.71
CA GLU A 520 24.23 -5.13 -33.84
C GLU A 520 22.73 -4.84 -33.78
N VAL A 521 22.33 -3.69 -33.23
CA VAL A 521 20.92 -3.29 -33.18
C VAL A 521 20.76 -1.79 -33.42
N VAL A 522 19.84 -1.44 -34.30
CA VAL A 522 19.43 -0.05 -34.57
C VAL A 522 17.94 0.06 -34.26
N ILE A 523 17.62 0.89 -33.28
CA ILE A 523 16.23 1.20 -32.90
C ILE A 523 15.94 2.62 -33.41
N GLU A 524 15.03 2.71 -34.36
CA GLU A 524 14.64 4.00 -34.92
C GLU A 524 13.71 4.77 -33.98
N ASP A 525 13.65 6.08 -34.16
CA ASP A 525 12.75 6.95 -33.41
C ASP A 525 11.28 6.57 -33.61
N SER A 526 10.91 6.11 -34.82
CA SER A 526 9.59 5.58 -35.13
C SER A 526 9.18 4.44 -34.19
N ALA A 527 10.10 3.50 -33.94
CA ALA A 527 9.86 2.41 -33.00
C ALA A 527 9.69 2.90 -31.57
N VAL A 528 10.51 3.85 -31.13
CA VAL A 528 10.41 4.42 -29.77
C VAL A 528 9.06 5.12 -29.58
N ILE A 529 8.62 5.90 -30.57
CA ILE A 529 7.31 6.57 -30.56
C ILE A 529 6.19 5.52 -30.55
N GLY A 530 6.30 4.47 -31.38
CA GLY A 530 5.36 3.35 -31.37
C GLY A 530 5.26 2.67 -30.01
N ILE A 531 6.40 2.45 -29.31
CA ILE A 531 6.40 1.89 -27.96
C ILE A 531 5.68 2.83 -26.98
N ILE A 532 5.98 4.13 -27.02
CA ILE A 532 5.38 5.12 -26.14
C ILE A 532 3.86 5.15 -26.31
N ARG A 533 3.38 5.08 -27.54
CA ARG A 533 1.97 5.22 -27.89
C ARG A 533 1.17 3.95 -27.67
N TYR A 534 1.71 2.81 -28.07
CA TYR A 534 0.92 1.57 -28.16
C TYR A 534 1.28 0.50 -27.13
N TYR A 535 2.43 0.62 -26.46
CA TYR A 535 2.89 -0.41 -25.50
C TYR A 535 3.12 0.10 -24.09
N THR A 536 3.09 1.43 -23.88
CA THR A 536 3.30 2.01 -22.54
C THR A 536 2.25 3.06 -22.19
N ARG A 537 1.81 3.05 -20.91
CA ARG A 537 0.90 4.05 -20.36
C ARG A 537 1.46 4.43 -18.99
N GLU A 538 2.40 5.38 -18.98
CA GLU A 538 3.12 5.79 -17.77
C GLU A 538 3.55 7.26 -17.85
N ALA A 539 3.68 7.90 -16.70
CA ALA A 539 4.22 9.25 -16.60
C ALA A 539 5.75 9.29 -16.80
N GLY A 540 6.46 8.27 -16.34
CA GLY A 540 7.91 8.12 -16.46
C GLY A 540 8.37 7.34 -17.69
N VAL A 541 9.51 6.68 -17.56
CA VAL A 541 10.16 5.88 -18.62
C VAL A 541 10.48 4.45 -18.20
N ARG A 542 9.90 3.95 -17.10
CA ARG A 542 10.25 2.61 -16.57
C ARG A 542 9.69 1.47 -17.43
N SER A 543 8.48 1.62 -17.95
CA SER A 543 7.89 0.64 -18.85
C SER A 543 8.54 0.73 -20.24
N LEU A 544 8.84 1.95 -20.71
CA LEU A 544 9.62 2.18 -21.92
C LEU A 544 10.99 1.47 -21.83
N GLU A 545 11.72 1.62 -20.72
CA GLU A 545 12.99 0.92 -20.49
C GLU A 545 12.82 -0.61 -20.56
N ARG A 546 11.72 -1.15 -20.00
CA ARG A 546 11.41 -2.59 -20.07
C ARG A 546 11.11 -3.10 -21.47
N GLU A 547 10.33 -2.35 -22.23
CA GLU A 547 10.03 -2.75 -23.60
C GLU A 547 11.27 -2.63 -24.50
N LEU A 548 12.11 -1.59 -24.34
CA LEU A 548 13.42 -1.49 -25.01
C LEU A 548 14.34 -2.69 -24.64
N SER A 549 14.38 -3.09 -23.38
CA SER A 549 15.12 -4.29 -22.97
C SER A 549 14.58 -5.56 -23.63
N LYS A 550 13.26 -5.64 -23.85
CA LYS A 550 12.63 -6.78 -24.53
C LYS A 550 13.02 -6.82 -26.03
N LEU A 551 13.06 -5.64 -26.69
CA LEU A 551 13.58 -5.55 -28.05
C LEU A 551 15.01 -6.05 -28.14
N CYS A 552 15.90 -5.56 -27.26
CA CYS A 552 17.29 -6.00 -27.23
C CYS A 552 17.43 -7.52 -27.01
N ARG A 553 16.65 -8.11 -26.08
CA ARG A 553 16.67 -9.57 -25.87
C ARG A 553 16.24 -10.36 -27.10
N LYS A 554 15.21 -9.89 -27.82
CA LYS A 554 14.76 -10.54 -29.06
C LYS A 554 15.79 -10.37 -30.18
N ALA A 555 16.43 -9.21 -30.29
CA ALA A 555 17.52 -8.98 -31.22
C ALA A 555 18.70 -9.94 -30.94
N VAL A 556 19.12 -10.11 -29.68
CA VAL A 556 20.14 -11.12 -29.29
C VAL A 556 19.72 -12.51 -29.77
N LYS A 557 18.47 -12.91 -29.53
CA LYS A 557 17.95 -14.21 -29.96
C LYS A 557 18.05 -14.38 -31.49
N GLN A 558 17.63 -13.36 -32.26
CA GLN A 558 17.68 -13.41 -33.72
C GLN A 558 19.12 -13.54 -34.26
N ILE A 559 20.05 -12.76 -33.72
CA ILE A 559 21.48 -12.80 -34.09
C ILE A 559 22.11 -14.14 -33.78
N LEU A 560 21.79 -14.72 -32.61
CA LEU A 560 22.36 -16.03 -32.21
C LEU A 560 21.78 -17.19 -33.03
N LEU A 561 20.53 -17.10 -33.45
CA LEU A 561 19.89 -18.13 -34.30
C LEU A 561 20.27 -18.00 -35.79
N ASN A 562 20.56 -16.80 -36.25
CA ASN A 562 20.96 -16.53 -37.63
C ASN A 562 22.33 -15.84 -37.68
N LYS A 563 23.39 -16.61 -37.85
CA LYS A 563 24.78 -16.13 -37.86
C LYS A 563 25.10 -15.16 -39.00
N GLU A 564 24.29 -15.12 -40.04
CA GLU A 564 24.44 -14.18 -41.19
C GLU A 564 23.88 -12.80 -40.86
N LEU A 565 22.98 -12.70 -39.89
CA LEU A 565 22.36 -11.46 -39.47
C LEU A 565 23.34 -10.65 -38.61
N LYS A 566 23.90 -9.60 -39.17
CA LYS A 566 24.88 -8.74 -38.49
C LYS A 566 24.22 -7.59 -37.70
N THR A 567 23.08 -7.12 -38.17
CA THR A 567 22.39 -5.97 -37.61
C THR A 567 20.88 -6.17 -37.64
N VAL A 568 20.19 -5.91 -36.54
CA VAL A 568 18.73 -5.94 -36.43
C VAL A 568 18.22 -4.50 -36.48
N LEU A 569 17.44 -4.16 -37.50
CA LEU A 569 16.76 -2.86 -37.60
C LEU A 569 15.34 -2.99 -37.01
N ILE A 570 15.01 -2.10 -36.08
CA ILE A 570 13.70 -2.05 -35.43
C ILE A 570 13.07 -0.70 -35.71
N ASN A 571 11.91 -0.71 -36.33
CA ASN A 571 11.08 0.46 -36.66
C ASN A 571 9.62 0.20 -36.31
N ASP A 572 8.74 1.17 -36.57
CA ASP A 572 7.32 1.05 -36.26
C ASP A 572 6.64 -0.10 -37.04
N ALA A 573 7.05 -0.34 -38.32
CA ALA A 573 6.45 -1.36 -39.16
C ALA A 573 6.68 -2.80 -38.67
N ASN A 574 7.83 -3.08 -38.05
CA ASN A 574 8.16 -4.42 -37.52
C ASN A 574 8.03 -4.54 -36.00
N LEU A 575 7.53 -3.50 -35.32
CA LEU A 575 7.46 -3.45 -33.87
C LEU A 575 6.56 -4.55 -33.28
N GLU A 576 5.47 -4.91 -33.97
CA GLU A 576 4.57 -5.98 -33.55
C GLU A 576 5.23 -7.36 -33.52
N GLU A 577 6.20 -7.63 -34.41
CA GLU A 577 6.96 -8.89 -34.39
C GLU A 577 7.77 -9.03 -33.10
N PHE A 578 8.25 -7.90 -32.56
CA PHE A 578 9.04 -7.87 -31.33
C PHE A 578 8.20 -7.79 -30.07
N LEU A 579 7.12 -7.02 -30.02
CA LEU A 579 6.37 -6.73 -28.81
C LEU A 579 5.02 -7.42 -28.75
N GLY A 580 4.51 -7.91 -29.90
CA GLY A 580 3.16 -8.47 -30.05
C GLY A 580 2.15 -7.38 -30.38
N VAL A 581 0.88 -7.72 -30.35
CA VAL A 581 -0.23 -6.78 -30.66
C VAL A 581 -0.20 -5.55 -29.76
N HIS A 582 -0.68 -4.44 -30.26
CA HIS A 582 -0.82 -3.19 -29.52
C HIS A 582 -1.61 -3.43 -28.23
N ARG A 583 -1.14 -2.87 -27.14
CA ARG A 583 -1.78 -2.98 -25.82
C ARG A 583 -2.71 -1.82 -25.52
N PHE A 584 -2.42 -0.69 -26.13
CA PHE A 584 -3.16 0.56 -25.92
C PHE A 584 -3.50 1.17 -27.28
N ASP A 585 -4.67 1.76 -27.34
CA ASP A 585 -5.06 2.56 -28.51
C ASP A 585 -4.62 4.00 -28.28
N TYR A 586 -3.94 4.57 -29.27
CA TYR A 586 -3.49 5.96 -29.25
C TYR A 586 -4.41 6.81 -30.14
N GLY A 587 -4.76 8.02 -29.65
CA GLY A 587 -5.48 8.99 -30.51
C GLY A 587 -6.97 8.74 -30.67
N LYS A 588 -7.58 7.89 -29.83
CA LYS A 588 -9.04 7.75 -29.80
C LYS A 588 -9.71 8.86 -28.95
N ALA A 589 -9.55 10.11 -29.36
CA ALA A 589 -10.70 11.01 -29.28
C ALA A 589 -11.80 10.39 -30.13
N GLU A 590 -13.00 10.24 -29.60
CA GLU A 590 -14.10 9.62 -30.35
C GLU A 590 -14.33 10.34 -31.69
N ASP A 591 -14.54 9.58 -32.75
CA ASP A 591 -14.69 10.13 -34.12
C ASP A 591 -16.05 10.83 -34.34
N SER A 592 -16.98 10.75 -33.39
CA SER A 592 -18.33 11.30 -33.55
C SER A 592 -18.85 11.98 -32.27
N ASN A 593 -19.56 13.10 -32.47
CA ASN A 593 -20.27 13.79 -31.39
C ASN A 593 -21.39 12.88 -30.86
N ARG A 594 -21.46 12.71 -29.52
CA ARG A 594 -22.45 11.83 -28.90
C ARG A 594 -23.28 12.58 -27.87
N ILE A 595 -24.53 12.14 -27.75
CA ILE A 595 -25.44 12.65 -26.72
C ILE A 595 -25.11 11.99 -25.38
N GLY A 596 -24.98 12.81 -24.33
CA GLY A 596 -24.77 12.34 -22.97
C GLY A 596 -23.37 11.83 -22.69
N GLN A 597 -22.42 11.91 -23.62
CA GLN A 597 -21.04 11.44 -23.45
C GLN A 597 -20.06 12.61 -23.51
N VAL A 598 -19.19 12.70 -22.50
CA VAL A 598 -18.21 13.78 -22.34
C VAL A 598 -16.84 13.19 -22.03
N THR A 599 -15.80 13.78 -22.62
CA THR A 599 -14.40 13.48 -22.25
C THR A 599 -13.94 14.42 -21.15
N GLY A 600 -13.77 13.89 -19.95
CA GLY A 600 -13.12 14.54 -18.83
C GLY A 600 -11.62 14.26 -18.82
N LEU A 601 -10.88 14.95 -17.96
CA LEU A 601 -9.45 14.76 -17.73
C LEU A 601 -9.22 14.37 -16.27
N ALA A 602 -8.64 13.20 -16.07
CA ALA A 602 -8.26 12.67 -14.77
C ALA A 602 -6.75 12.77 -14.53
N TRP A 603 -6.38 12.87 -13.27
CA TRP A 603 -5.01 12.67 -12.80
C TRP A 603 -4.91 11.34 -12.07
N THR A 604 -3.87 10.58 -12.35
CA THR A 604 -3.58 9.29 -11.71
C THR A 604 -2.12 9.24 -11.27
N GLU A 605 -1.76 8.29 -10.41
CA GLU A 605 -0.37 8.09 -9.99
C GLU A 605 0.59 7.79 -11.16
N VAL A 606 0.07 7.31 -12.28
CA VAL A 606 0.86 7.02 -13.49
C VAL A 606 0.84 8.15 -14.51
N GLY A 607 0.18 9.26 -14.21
CA GLY A 607 0.07 10.46 -15.05
C GLY A 607 -1.38 10.86 -15.32
N GLY A 608 -1.58 11.72 -16.31
CA GLY A 608 -2.93 12.13 -16.75
C GLY A 608 -3.57 11.08 -17.65
N ASP A 609 -4.91 11.02 -17.61
CA ASP A 609 -5.72 10.14 -18.44
C ASP A 609 -7.01 10.80 -18.94
N LEU A 610 -7.57 10.26 -20.04
CA LEU A 610 -8.89 10.64 -20.52
C LEU A 610 -9.94 9.85 -19.72
N LEU A 611 -10.98 10.55 -19.29
CA LEU A 611 -12.07 9.97 -18.53
C LEU A 611 -13.38 10.14 -19.30
N THR A 612 -13.92 9.07 -19.84
CA THR A 612 -15.24 9.09 -20.45
C THR A 612 -16.30 9.15 -19.36
N ILE A 613 -17.23 10.06 -19.50
CA ILE A 613 -18.38 10.23 -18.60
C ILE A 613 -19.64 10.16 -19.44
N GLU A 614 -20.55 9.26 -19.09
CA GLU A 614 -21.80 9.01 -19.79
C GLU A 614 -22.96 9.35 -18.88
N ALA A 615 -23.96 10.05 -19.41
CA ALA A 615 -25.21 10.33 -18.72
C ALA A 615 -26.39 9.95 -19.62
N ALA A 616 -27.26 9.11 -19.12
CA ALA A 616 -28.49 8.70 -19.79
C ALA A 616 -29.71 9.13 -18.97
N ALA A 617 -30.70 9.68 -19.63
CA ALA A 617 -31.97 10.07 -19.03
C ALA A 617 -33.12 9.28 -19.65
N VAL A 618 -33.74 8.39 -18.87
CA VAL A 618 -34.82 7.51 -19.29
C VAL A 618 -36.12 7.90 -18.56
N VAL A 619 -37.28 7.52 -19.09
CA VAL A 619 -38.55 7.72 -18.40
C VAL A 619 -38.54 6.92 -17.09
N GLY A 620 -38.87 7.57 -15.98
CA GLY A 620 -38.80 6.97 -14.65
C GLY A 620 -39.49 7.74 -13.56
N LYS A 621 -39.00 7.63 -12.34
CA LYS A 621 -39.56 8.24 -11.13
C LYS A 621 -38.60 9.22 -10.43
N GLY A 622 -37.61 9.73 -11.14
CA GLY A 622 -36.65 10.68 -10.58
C GLY A 622 -35.44 10.01 -9.86
N LYS A 623 -35.16 8.77 -10.13
CA LYS A 623 -34.02 8.09 -9.50
C LYS A 623 -32.70 8.54 -10.13
N LEU A 624 -31.74 8.97 -9.29
CA LEU A 624 -30.37 9.20 -9.69
C LEU A 624 -29.53 7.96 -9.36
N THR A 625 -28.91 7.38 -10.39
CA THR A 625 -28.03 6.21 -10.25
C THR A 625 -26.65 6.56 -10.79
N TYR A 626 -25.61 6.05 -10.16
CA TYR A 626 -24.24 6.21 -10.63
C TYR A 626 -23.49 4.90 -10.53
N THR A 627 -22.63 4.63 -11.52
CA THR A 627 -21.82 3.40 -11.62
C THR A 627 -20.40 3.72 -12.15
N GLY A 628 -19.43 2.85 -11.91
CA GLY A 628 -18.06 3.00 -12.39
C GLY A 628 -17.01 3.06 -11.29
N SER A 629 -17.26 2.46 -10.12
CA SER A 629 -16.34 2.46 -8.96
C SER A 629 -15.96 3.87 -8.51
N LEU A 630 -16.98 4.69 -8.25
CA LEU A 630 -16.81 6.10 -7.87
C LEU A 630 -16.62 6.25 -6.37
N GLY A 631 -15.62 7.04 -5.97
CA GLY A 631 -15.42 7.46 -4.60
C GLY A 631 -16.46 8.49 -4.14
N ASP A 632 -16.43 8.84 -2.86
CA ASP A 632 -17.49 9.68 -2.28
C ASP A 632 -17.44 11.12 -2.78
N VAL A 633 -16.24 11.68 -2.99
CA VAL A 633 -16.08 13.04 -3.54
C VAL A 633 -16.68 13.14 -4.96
N MET A 634 -16.51 12.09 -5.77
CA MET A 634 -17.09 12.09 -7.11
C MET A 634 -18.61 11.92 -7.10
N LYS A 635 -19.17 11.16 -6.15
CA LYS A 635 -20.62 11.05 -5.94
C LYS A 635 -21.23 12.38 -5.51
N GLU A 636 -20.57 13.10 -4.61
CA GLU A 636 -20.97 14.46 -4.21
C GLU A 636 -20.93 15.43 -5.39
N SER A 637 -19.90 15.33 -6.24
CA SER A 637 -19.78 16.13 -7.47
C SER A 637 -20.94 15.88 -8.44
N ILE A 638 -21.42 14.64 -8.56
CA ILE A 638 -22.63 14.32 -9.36
C ILE A 638 -23.88 14.96 -8.76
N GLN A 639 -24.03 14.95 -7.44
CA GLN A 639 -25.17 15.60 -6.77
C GLN A 639 -25.13 17.10 -6.94
N ALA A 640 -23.94 17.71 -6.83
CA ALA A 640 -23.77 19.14 -7.10
C ALA A 640 -24.11 19.48 -8.56
N ALA A 641 -23.61 18.68 -9.50
CA ALA A 641 -23.90 18.82 -10.93
C ALA A 641 -25.42 18.75 -11.21
N MET A 642 -26.10 17.78 -10.60
CA MET A 642 -27.56 17.66 -10.71
C MET A 642 -28.29 18.93 -10.20
N THR A 643 -27.86 19.48 -9.08
CA THR A 643 -28.43 20.71 -8.51
C THR A 643 -28.19 21.90 -9.43
N VAL A 644 -27.01 22.01 -10.03
CA VAL A 644 -26.69 23.04 -11.03
C VAL A 644 -27.59 22.93 -12.25
N VAL A 645 -27.84 21.73 -12.77
CA VAL A 645 -28.76 21.51 -13.91
C VAL A 645 -30.19 21.87 -13.54
N ARG A 646 -30.66 21.44 -12.37
CA ARG A 646 -32.02 21.76 -11.90
C ARG A 646 -32.25 23.27 -11.74
N SER A 647 -31.28 23.97 -11.17
CA SER A 647 -31.39 25.43 -10.98
C SER A 647 -31.40 26.22 -12.30
N ARG A 648 -31.06 25.59 -13.42
CA ARG A 648 -30.99 26.19 -14.75
C ARG A 648 -31.90 25.53 -15.78
N ALA A 649 -32.85 24.71 -15.33
CA ALA A 649 -33.70 23.91 -16.20
C ALA A 649 -34.43 24.78 -17.24
N GLU A 650 -35.02 25.91 -16.82
CA GLU A 650 -35.68 26.86 -17.70
C GLU A 650 -34.74 27.44 -18.75
N ALA A 651 -33.57 27.93 -18.34
CA ALA A 651 -32.57 28.52 -19.24
C ALA A 651 -32.00 27.48 -20.25
N LEU A 652 -31.94 26.23 -19.84
CA LEU A 652 -31.46 25.09 -20.65
C LEU A 652 -32.59 24.45 -21.49
N ARG A 653 -33.84 24.95 -21.39
CA ARG A 653 -35.01 24.37 -22.03
C ARG A 653 -35.29 22.93 -21.65
N ILE A 654 -34.97 22.56 -20.44
CA ILE A 654 -35.25 21.26 -19.83
C ILE A 654 -36.58 21.40 -19.07
N ASN A 655 -37.46 20.42 -19.16
CA ASN A 655 -38.70 20.43 -18.39
C ASN A 655 -38.40 20.53 -16.89
N GLU A 656 -39.02 21.45 -16.17
CA GLU A 656 -38.73 21.66 -14.75
C GLU A 656 -38.99 20.42 -13.88
N ASP A 657 -39.90 19.54 -14.32
CA ASP A 657 -40.26 18.30 -13.65
C ASP A 657 -39.40 17.07 -14.03
N PHE A 658 -38.33 17.27 -14.78
CA PHE A 658 -37.48 16.18 -15.25
C PHE A 658 -36.95 15.30 -14.10
N TYR A 659 -36.66 15.89 -12.94
CA TYR A 659 -36.15 15.21 -11.76
C TYR A 659 -37.20 14.31 -11.07
N GLU A 660 -38.49 14.40 -11.46
CA GLU A 660 -39.57 13.52 -10.97
C GLU A 660 -40.01 12.50 -12.01
N LYS A 661 -39.77 12.79 -13.31
CA LYS A 661 -40.29 12.01 -14.43
C LYS A 661 -39.23 11.24 -15.21
N ARG A 662 -37.95 11.49 -14.92
CA ARG A 662 -36.87 10.81 -15.59
C ARG A 662 -35.88 10.22 -14.58
N ASP A 663 -35.55 8.96 -14.75
CA ASP A 663 -34.43 8.37 -14.05
C ASP A 663 -33.15 8.73 -14.80
N ILE A 664 -32.12 9.13 -14.05
CA ILE A 664 -30.86 9.58 -14.60
C ILE A 664 -29.77 8.61 -14.13
N HIS A 665 -29.03 8.09 -15.09
CA HIS A 665 -27.89 7.23 -14.81
C HIS A 665 -26.61 7.87 -15.30
N VAL A 666 -25.68 8.13 -14.38
CA VAL A 666 -24.31 8.56 -14.72
C VAL A 666 -23.39 7.37 -14.63
N HIS A 667 -22.69 7.09 -15.69
CA HIS A 667 -21.73 5.99 -15.76
C HIS A 667 -20.34 6.52 -16.13
N VAL A 668 -19.32 6.02 -15.41
CA VAL A 668 -17.92 6.27 -15.76
C VAL A 668 -17.29 4.92 -16.04
N PRO A 669 -17.03 4.58 -17.29
CA PRO A 669 -16.45 3.29 -17.70
C PRO A 669 -15.14 2.93 -16.98
N GLU A 670 -14.65 1.71 -17.17
CA GLU A 670 -13.47 1.15 -16.49
C GLU A 670 -13.67 0.96 -14.96
N GLY A 671 -14.72 0.25 -14.57
CA GLY A 671 -15.08 -0.01 -13.17
C GLY A 671 -14.01 -0.74 -12.33
N ALA A 672 -13.02 -1.35 -12.96
CA ALA A 672 -11.88 -1.98 -12.27
C ALA A 672 -10.91 -0.97 -11.63
N THR A 673 -10.94 0.29 -12.06
CA THR A 673 -10.10 1.36 -11.52
C THR A 673 -10.94 2.30 -10.65
N PRO A 674 -10.70 2.39 -9.34
CA PRO A 674 -11.38 3.36 -8.48
C PRO A 674 -11.12 4.80 -8.96
N LYS A 675 -12.17 5.60 -8.97
CA LYS A 675 -12.12 7.00 -9.42
C LYS A 675 -12.69 7.89 -8.34
N ASP A 676 -11.93 8.91 -7.95
CA ASP A 676 -12.38 9.89 -6.97
C ASP A 676 -11.83 11.29 -7.28
N GLY A 677 -12.54 12.31 -6.87
CA GLY A 677 -12.12 13.69 -6.97
C GLY A 677 -13.17 14.65 -7.56
N PRO A 678 -13.09 15.95 -7.22
CA PRO A 678 -14.09 16.95 -7.61
C PRO A 678 -13.92 17.46 -9.05
N SER A 679 -12.77 17.20 -9.70
CA SER A 679 -12.37 17.86 -10.96
C SER A 679 -13.17 17.44 -12.20
N ALA A 680 -14.12 16.52 -12.06
CA ALA A 680 -15.03 16.09 -13.13
C ALA A 680 -16.36 16.85 -13.11
N GLY A 681 -16.56 17.80 -12.20
CA GLY A 681 -17.83 18.48 -11.98
C GLY A 681 -18.42 19.13 -13.25
N ILE A 682 -17.63 19.90 -14.00
CA ILE A 682 -18.10 20.51 -15.25
C ILE A 682 -18.45 19.48 -16.32
N ALA A 683 -17.70 18.38 -16.37
CA ALA A 683 -17.96 17.29 -17.30
C ALA A 683 -19.26 16.55 -16.95
N MET A 684 -19.54 16.36 -15.66
CA MET A 684 -20.80 15.79 -15.19
C MET A 684 -22.00 16.67 -15.56
N VAL A 685 -21.91 18.00 -15.35
CA VAL A 685 -22.98 18.94 -15.76
C VAL A 685 -23.19 18.87 -17.27
N THR A 686 -22.11 18.88 -18.06
CA THR A 686 -22.19 18.84 -19.53
C THR A 686 -22.84 17.55 -20.02
N ALA A 687 -22.47 16.39 -19.43
CA ALA A 687 -23.06 15.10 -19.76
C ALA A 687 -24.57 15.06 -19.45
N LEU A 688 -24.96 15.56 -18.26
CA LEU A 688 -26.34 15.63 -17.83
C LEU A 688 -27.17 16.55 -18.75
N VAL A 689 -26.67 17.74 -19.07
CA VAL A 689 -27.33 18.68 -19.98
C VAL A 689 -27.49 18.07 -21.36
N SER A 690 -26.45 17.48 -21.91
CA SER A 690 -26.49 16.79 -23.21
C SER A 690 -27.53 15.66 -23.22
N GLY A 691 -27.53 14.80 -22.21
CA GLY A 691 -28.46 13.68 -22.08
C GLY A 691 -29.90 14.09 -21.90
N LEU A 692 -30.17 15.27 -21.26
CA LEU A 692 -31.50 15.79 -21.03
C LEU A 692 -32.06 16.62 -22.21
N THR A 693 -31.18 17.35 -22.92
CA THR A 693 -31.55 18.20 -24.07
C THR A 693 -31.49 17.48 -25.41
N GLY A 694 -30.77 16.34 -25.49
CA GLY A 694 -30.50 15.64 -26.74
C GLY A 694 -29.48 16.37 -27.62
N ASN A 695 -28.76 17.37 -27.12
CA ASN A 695 -27.72 18.10 -27.84
C ASN A 695 -26.37 17.37 -27.70
N PRO A 696 -25.75 16.89 -28.79
CA PRO A 696 -24.51 16.15 -28.73
C PRO A 696 -23.36 16.97 -28.20
N VAL A 697 -22.46 16.31 -27.47
CA VAL A 697 -21.19 16.89 -27.04
C VAL A 697 -20.14 16.71 -28.14
N ARG A 698 -19.33 17.71 -28.33
CA ARG A 698 -18.24 17.68 -29.31
C ARG A 698 -17.17 16.70 -28.90
N ALA A 699 -16.82 15.77 -29.78
CA ALA A 699 -15.83 14.72 -29.55
C ALA A 699 -14.38 15.26 -29.42
N ASP A 700 -14.10 16.40 -30.06
CA ASP A 700 -12.79 17.05 -30.06
C ASP A 700 -12.51 17.90 -28.81
N VAL A 701 -13.47 17.95 -27.85
CA VAL A 701 -13.40 18.76 -26.62
C VAL A 701 -13.21 17.85 -25.40
N ALA A 702 -12.21 18.15 -24.59
CA ALA A 702 -12.09 17.61 -23.24
C ALA A 702 -12.16 18.72 -22.19
N MET A 703 -12.51 18.37 -20.96
CA MET A 703 -12.68 19.36 -19.92
C MET A 703 -12.30 18.87 -18.53
N THR A 704 -11.92 19.80 -17.66
CA THR A 704 -11.69 19.56 -16.26
C THR A 704 -12.00 20.79 -15.44
N GLY A 705 -12.66 20.61 -14.31
CA GLY A 705 -13.04 21.69 -13.40
C GLY A 705 -13.96 21.18 -12.32
N GLU A 706 -13.80 21.69 -11.11
CA GLU A 706 -14.77 21.52 -10.04
C GLU A 706 -15.92 22.49 -10.23
N ILE A 707 -17.13 22.13 -9.83
CA ILE A 707 -18.33 22.93 -10.00
C ILE A 707 -18.93 23.31 -8.66
N THR A 708 -19.25 24.58 -8.49
CA THR A 708 -20.06 25.06 -7.35
C THR A 708 -21.55 24.97 -7.65
N LEU A 709 -22.40 25.00 -6.63
CA LEU A 709 -23.85 25.04 -6.80
C LEU A 709 -24.33 26.27 -7.57
N ARG A 710 -23.51 27.33 -7.65
CA ARG A 710 -23.79 28.55 -8.43
C ARG A 710 -23.34 28.43 -9.89
N GLY A 711 -22.69 27.32 -10.27
CA GLY A 711 -22.17 27.11 -11.62
C GLY A 711 -20.81 27.77 -11.87
N GLU A 712 -20.12 28.25 -10.85
CA GLU A 712 -18.73 28.71 -10.95
C GLU A 712 -17.79 27.55 -11.06
N VAL A 713 -16.76 27.66 -11.91
CA VAL A 713 -15.76 26.65 -12.19
C VAL A 713 -14.53 26.93 -11.32
N LEU A 714 -14.26 26.06 -10.37
CA LEU A 714 -13.13 26.18 -9.44
C LEU A 714 -11.86 25.54 -9.98
N PRO A 715 -10.67 26.01 -9.53
CA PRO A 715 -9.38 25.50 -9.96
C PRO A 715 -9.14 24.04 -9.51
N ILE A 716 -8.32 23.35 -10.29
CA ILE A 716 -7.98 21.94 -10.09
C ILE A 716 -6.47 21.73 -10.00
N GLY A 717 -6.06 20.58 -9.45
CA GLY A 717 -4.67 20.13 -9.45
C GLY A 717 -4.31 19.25 -10.65
N GLY A 718 -3.01 19.11 -10.91
CA GLY A 718 -2.49 18.21 -11.94
C GLY A 718 -2.79 18.64 -13.38
N LEU A 719 -2.87 19.95 -13.63
CA LEU A 719 -3.20 20.48 -14.96
C LEU A 719 -2.20 20.02 -16.03
N LYS A 720 -0.90 19.97 -15.71
CA LYS A 720 0.14 19.56 -16.67
C LYS A 720 -0.11 18.14 -17.16
N GLU A 721 -0.31 17.19 -16.26
CA GLU A 721 -0.57 15.79 -16.58
C GLU A 721 -1.87 15.62 -17.38
N LYS A 722 -2.90 16.37 -17.04
CA LYS A 722 -4.19 16.37 -17.74
C LYS A 722 -4.07 16.88 -19.16
N LEU A 723 -3.34 17.98 -19.40
CA LEU A 723 -3.10 18.49 -20.76
C LEU A 723 -2.22 17.56 -21.58
N LEU A 724 -1.23 16.90 -20.97
CA LEU A 724 -0.45 15.85 -21.62
C LEU A 724 -1.32 14.66 -22.04
N ALA A 725 -2.29 14.28 -21.22
CA ALA A 725 -3.25 13.23 -21.58
C ALA A 725 -4.15 13.65 -22.74
N ALA A 726 -4.68 14.87 -22.71
CA ALA A 726 -5.48 15.43 -23.79
C ALA A 726 -4.72 15.45 -25.11
N HIS A 727 -3.46 15.90 -25.09
CA HIS A 727 -2.59 15.91 -26.26
C HIS A 727 -2.34 14.49 -26.81
N ARG A 728 -2.01 13.52 -25.92
CA ARG A 728 -1.84 12.11 -26.30
C ARG A 728 -3.12 11.49 -26.88
N GLY A 729 -4.27 11.86 -26.32
CA GLY A 729 -5.58 11.39 -26.75
C GLY A 729 -6.08 12.00 -28.06
N GLY A 730 -5.35 12.94 -28.66
CA GLY A 730 -5.76 13.58 -29.91
C GLY A 730 -6.86 14.64 -29.75
N ILE A 731 -7.13 15.07 -28.53
CA ILE A 731 -8.07 16.17 -28.24
C ILE A 731 -7.56 17.46 -28.88
N LYS A 732 -8.46 18.27 -29.44
CA LYS A 732 -8.11 19.55 -30.07
C LYS A 732 -8.34 20.72 -29.13
N ARG A 733 -9.42 20.68 -28.35
CA ARG A 733 -9.80 21.77 -27.44
C ARG A 733 -9.91 21.27 -26.02
N VAL A 734 -9.34 22.01 -25.07
CA VAL A 734 -9.43 21.70 -23.64
C VAL A 734 -10.00 22.88 -22.87
N LEU A 735 -11.06 22.63 -22.11
CA LEU A 735 -11.66 23.61 -21.20
C LEU A 735 -11.04 23.45 -19.82
N ILE A 736 -10.48 24.54 -19.30
CA ILE A 736 -9.83 24.57 -18.00
C ILE A 736 -10.41 25.67 -17.12
N PRO A 737 -10.37 25.57 -15.79
CA PRO A 737 -10.77 26.67 -14.93
C PRO A 737 -9.93 27.93 -15.19
N HIS A 738 -10.56 29.10 -15.15
CA HIS A 738 -9.90 30.39 -15.36
C HIS A 738 -8.70 30.58 -14.42
N ASP A 739 -8.80 30.19 -13.17
CA ASP A 739 -7.75 30.38 -12.18
C ASP A 739 -6.52 29.50 -12.41
N ASN A 740 -6.65 28.44 -13.24
CA ASN A 740 -5.53 27.61 -13.66
C ASN A 740 -4.71 28.23 -14.83
N ILE A 741 -5.04 29.43 -15.33
CA ILE A 741 -4.23 30.15 -16.32
C ILE A 741 -2.78 30.30 -15.84
N ARG A 742 -2.57 30.54 -14.56
CA ARG A 742 -1.26 30.65 -13.92
C ARG A 742 -0.41 29.38 -14.13
N ASP A 743 -1.05 28.21 -14.14
CA ASP A 743 -0.37 26.92 -14.23
C ASP A 743 0.08 26.61 -15.68
N LEU A 744 -0.45 27.35 -16.69
CA LEU A 744 -0.04 27.23 -18.09
C LEU A 744 1.43 27.61 -18.30
N LYS A 745 2.05 28.37 -17.38
CA LYS A 745 3.47 28.70 -17.43
C LYS A 745 4.36 27.45 -17.29
N GLU A 746 3.83 26.38 -16.70
CA GLU A 746 4.55 25.13 -16.49
C GLU A 746 4.36 24.11 -17.63
N ILE A 747 3.48 24.42 -18.60
CA ILE A 747 3.17 23.54 -19.70
C ILE A 747 4.18 23.75 -20.82
N PRO A 748 4.74 22.67 -21.40
CA PRO A 748 5.66 22.77 -22.53
C PRO A 748 5.01 23.43 -23.74
N GLU A 749 5.79 24.22 -24.49
CA GLU A 749 5.29 25.00 -25.62
C GLU A 749 4.71 24.15 -26.77
N ASN A 750 5.29 22.97 -27.00
CA ASN A 750 4.78 22.01 -28.01
C ASN A 750 3.36 21.54 -27.68
N VAL A 751 3.03 21.37 -26.39
CA VAL A 751 1.68 20.98 -25.95
C VAL A 751 0.72 22.16 -26.05
N LYS A 752 1.16 23.37 -25.65
CA LYS A 752 0.35 24.60 -25.78
C LYS A 752 0.02 24.91 -27.25
N GLY A 753 0.98 24.70 -28.14
CA GLY A 753 0.77 24.93 -29.58
C GLY A 753 -0.13 23.91 -30.26
N ALA A 754 -0.23 22.69 -29.70
CA ALA A 754 -1.05 21.62 -30.25
C ALA A 754 -2.50 21.60 -29.73
N LEU A 755 -2.78 22.25 -28.61
CA LEU A 755 -4.10 22.28 -27.96
C LEU A 755 -4.69 23.69 -27.96
N GLU A 756 -5.94 23.82 -28.32
CA GLU A 756 -6.73 25.04 -28.10
C GLU A 756 -7.20 25.05 -26.62
N ILE A 757 -6.46 25.69 -25.72
CA ILE A 757 -6.77 25.76 -24.30
C ILE A 757 -7.70 26.96 -24.05
N LYS A 758 -8.92 26.68 -23.55
CA LYS A 758 -9.93 27.71 -23.24
C LYS A 758 -10.15 27.79 -21.74
N PRO A 759 -9.75 28.89 -21.09
CA PRO A 759 -10.12 29.16 -19.72
C PRO A 759 -11.60 29.50 -19.63
N VAL A 760 -12.30 28.92 -18.64
CA VAL A 760 -13.72 29.12 -18.38
C VAL A 760 -13.94 29.45 -16.91
N LYS A 761 -14.90 30.36 -16.63
CA LYS A 761 -15.24 30.76 -15.28
C LYS A 761 -16.62 30.26 -14.84
N TRP A 762 -17.53 30.13 -15.80
CA TRP A 762 -18.89 29.72 -15.56
C TRP A 762 -19.29 28.52 -16.41
N ILE A 763 -20.23 27.74 -15.90
CA ILE A 763 -20.72 26.55 -16.59
C ILE A 763 -21.37 26.85 -17.94
N GLU A 764 -21.96 28.03 -18.08
CA GLU A 764 -22.58 28.51 -19.33
C GLU A 764 -21.53 28.60 -20.46
N GLU A 765 -20.32 29.06 -20.14
CA GLU A 765 -19.20 29.12 -21.10
C GLU A 765 -18.76 27.72 -21.51
N VAL A 766 -18.76 26.78 -20.53
CA VAL A 766 -18.45 25.38 -20.79
C VAL A 766 -19.45 24.77 -21.76
N LEU A 767 -20.72 24.94 -21.52
CA LEU A 767 -21.81 24.40 -22.36
C LEU A 767 -21.80 25.00 -23.78
N GLU A 768 -21.52 26.29 -23.92
CA GLU A 768 -21.42 26.97 -25.21
C GLU A 768 -20.26 26.43 -26.06
N LEU A 769 -19.13 26.05 -25.41
CA LEU A 769 -17.96 25.56 -26.10
C LEU A 769 -17.97 24.03 -26.35
N ALA A 770 -18.66 23.28 -25.48
CA ALA A 770 -18.65 21.83 -25.49
C ALA A 770 -19.80 21.20 -26.28
N LEU A 771 -20.96 21.84 -26.35
CA LEU A 771 -22.12 21.33 -27.08
C LEU A 771 -22.04 21.69 -28.58
N GLN A 772 -22.66 20.84 -29.38
CA GLN A 772 -22.65 21.02 -30.85
C GLN A 772 -23.51 22.21 -31.26
N GLU A 773 -24.69 22.35 -30.67
CA GLU A 773 -25.61 23.44 -30.92
C GLU A 773 -25.60 24.44 -29.74
N PRO A 774 -25.50 25.74 -30.01
CA PRO A 774 -25.56 26.73 -28.94
C PRO A 774 -26.90 26.69 -28.25
N ILE A 775 -26.89 26.66 -26.93
CA ILE A 775 -28.12 26.84 -26.14
C ILE A 775 -28.51 28.29 -26.29
N ALA A 776 -29.62 28.57 -26.97
CA ALA A 776 -30.11 29.92 -27.18
C ALA A 776 -30.34 30.59 -25.80
N ARG A 777 -29.61 31.66 -25.55
CA ARG A 777 -29.77 32.45 -24.31
C ARG A 777 -31.21 32.95 -24.23
N VAL A 778 -31.93 32.50 -23.21
CA VAL A 778 -33.19 33.13 -22.83
C VAL A 778 -32.80 34.49 -22.24
N THR A 779 -33.02 35.56 -23.00
CA THR A 779 -32.91 36.91 -22.46
C THR A 779 -33.90 37.00 -21.31
N PRO A 780 -33.47 37.41 -20.09
CA PRO A 780 -34.40 37.53 -18.98
C PRO A 780 -35.54 38.49 -19.41
N VAL A 781 -36.74 37.98 -19.51
CA VAL A 781 -37.94 38.80 -19.70
C VAL A 781 -37.98 39.75 -18.52
N ASN A 782 -37.87 41.05 -18.80
CA ASN A 782 -37.92 42.09 -17.82
C ASN A 782 -39.10 41.84 -16.89
N SER A 783 -38.82 41.59 -15.62
CA SER A 783 -39.83 41.54 -14.57
C SER A 783 -40.67 42.80 -14.65
N PRO A 784 -42.00 42.76 -14.64
CA PRO A 784 -42.83 43.96 -14.69
C PRO A 784 -42.50 44.80 -13.47
N LYS A 785 -42.10 46.04 -13.72
CA LYS A 785 -41.90 47.06 -12.69
C LYS A 785 -43.15 47.06 -11.82
N THR A 786 -43.12 46.59 -10.62
CA THR A 786 -44.12 46.79 -9.59
C THR A 786 -44.33 48.32 -9.41
N ALA A 787 -45.41 48.79 -9.88
CA ALA A 787 -45.80 50.18 -9.72
C ALA A 787 -45.93 50.49 -8.22
N ALA A 788 -45.04 51.33 -7.73
CA ALA A 788 -45.12 51.88 -6.37
C ALA A 788 -46.41 52.71 -6.25
N LYS A 789 -47.43 52.19 -5.56
CA LYS A 789 -48.57 52.97 -5.09
C LYS A 789 -48.07 53.92 -4.00
N SER A 790 -47.99 55.22 -4.35
CA SER A 790 -47.79 56.27 -3.41
C SER A 790 -49.02 56.36 -2.49
N LYS A 791 -48.88 56.03 -1.22
CA LYS A 791 -49.86 56.39 -0.19
C LYS A 791 -49.67 57.86 0.17
N LYS A 792 -50.63 58.70 -0.24
CA LYS A 792 -50.81 60.03 0.33
C LYS A 792 -51.12 59.88 1.81
N THR A 793 -50.32 60.45 2.64
CA THR A 793 -50.57 60.68 4.04
C THR A 793 -51.42 61.96 4.14
N GLU A 794 -52.72 61.86 4.44
CA GLU A 794 -53.54 62.95 4.96
C GLU A 794 -53.12 63.24 6.39
N LYS A 795 -52.75 64.51 6.59
CA LYS A 795 -52.66 65.16 7.91
C LYS A 795 -54.01 65.54 8.32
N ASN A 796 -54.48 65.12 9.46
CA ASN A 796 -55.53 65.82 10.21
C ASN A 796 -55.02 66.32 11.54
N PRO A 797 -55.38 67.58 11.96
CA PRO A 797 -54.90 68.23 13.17
C PRO A 797 -55.84 67.90 14.29
N VAL A 798 -55.39 67.68 15.49
CA VAL A 798 -55.65 68.30 16.81
C VAL A 798 -54.73 67.71 17.82
#